data_c5e60ec494129288d3145336d40258cb
#
_entry.id   c5e60ec494129288d3145336d40258cb
#
_cell.length_a   1.000
_cell.length_b   1.000
_cell.length_c   1.000
_cell.angle_alpha   90.00
_cell.angle_beta   90.00
_cell.angle_gamma   90.00
#
_symmetry.space_group_name_H-M   'P 1'
#
loop_
_entity.id
_entity.type
_entity.pdbx_description
1 polymer ?
#
loop_
_entity_poly.entity_id
_entity_poly.type
_entity_poly.pdbx_seq_one_letter_code
_entity_poly.pdbx_strand_id
1 'polypeptide(L)'
;MSLQRAGDGADVQAGADQIGDLFYPLYLRLFDEDGDFVGDVDTKLSEARMADNVEMYISRSLGIGVIAGLLLWLVGLMLGYALFVLVGMNVSVGLPVSPGMADLIETLKIPLLVFVMGLVFGSIGFGIGFGTLIAIPYSRASARGREINMLLSDAVSFMYALSVGGLNQLEILEAMAQADDTYGEVANEFQSIVQETKYFDTDYRTAIRNQAMQTPSDELAQFLTDMLSIINSGGDMTGFLDEKKRKHMRTAKQQQEMTLETLELFGEMYMTLSLFPLLLVIILVIMGIMGNSTDTMLLGTIYGLTPLLGVGFLVMVSTVKQDDPGDGYLNPSDASDRLSQNTDSGLMNLGLVESFTGEYAVFDRVKDREGTHTTLDIMKAPHVFFRDNPTYTLAVTVPVALVILVVAIADGAVPIRWQGLCEAKSALDASTVSCGSDQARVTEEGSKIVVEQGMMHQPVWGTFMYVYMPLYVIVVPLAIFREWNVRSRRRITNNLSENLRKLSSANDTGQTLLDATRTVSDTSSGKIADEFETMYAKVNYGMSLKEALIEFNNKYHIPRLARTVKLISKAQEASSQITDVLSTAAQSSENQDDIERERKSRTMMQVVIIIMTFLTLLAVMAILKTQFLNVMAGLTDQASGGGGGGGGAGGASFNASVNVDRLSLLFFHAVTMQAILSGLIAGYMRSGKLASGLKYVVVLATISLVTWMMVG
;
A
#
# COMPACT_ATOMS: atom_id res chain seq x y z
N MET A 1 -3.89 -1.16 -27.03
CA MET A 1 -3.37 -2.10 -26.01
C MET A 1 -4.35 -3.24 -25.64
N SER A 2 -5.63 -3.14 -25.97
CA SER A 2 -6.64 -4.18 -25.68
C SER A 2 -6.57 -5.41 -26.59
N LEU A 3 -6.17 -5.30 -27.84
CA LEU A 3 -6.10 -6.43 -28.79
C LEU A 3 -4.82 -7.27 -28.63
N GLN A 4 -3.69 -6.71 -28.19
CA GLN A 4 -2.48 -7.49 -27.87
C GLN A 4 -2.58 -8.21 -26.52
N ARG A 5 -3.30 -7.62 -25.53
CA ARG A 5 -3.64 -8.35 -24.30
C ARG A 5 -4.68 -9.45 -24.52
N ALA A 6 -5.55 -9.30 -25.50
CA ALA A 6 -6.50 -10.35 -25.87
C ALA A 6 -5.82 -11.59 -26.49
N GLY A 7 -4.70 -11.43 -27.21
CA GLY A 7 -3.93 -12.55 -27.76
C GLY A 7 -3.23 -13.38 -26.67
N ASP A 8 -2.47 -12.73 -25.78
CA ASP A 8 -1.79 -13.42 -24.67
C ASP A 8 -2.80 -13.97 -23.63
N GLY A 9 -3.93 -13.29 -23.45
CA GLY A 9 -5.01 -13.76 -22.58
C GLY A 9 -5.75 -14.97 -23.16
N ALA A 10 -5.95 -15.03 -24.45
CA ALA A 10 -6.64 -16.14 -25.11
C ALA A 10 -5.82 -17.44 -25.06
N ASP A 11 -4.50 -17.37 -25.22
CA ASP A 11 -3.63 -18.56 -25.13
C ASP A 11 -3.52 -19.08 -23.68
N VAL A 12 -3.50 -18.20 -22.69
CA VAL A 12 -3.52 -18.58 -21.27
C VAL A 12 -4.89 -19.15 -20.88
N GLN A 13 -5.97 -18.58 -21.40
CA GLN A 13 -7.33 -19.04 -21.16
C GLN A 13 -7.58 -20.39 -21.83
N ALA A 14 -7.14 -20.61 -23.07
CA ALA A 14 -7.20 -21.91 -23.76
C ALA A 14 -6.42 -23.01 -23.02
N GLY A 15 -5.27 -22.69 -22.42
CA GLY A 15 -4.51 -23.63 -21.60
C GLY A 15 -5.18 -23.91 -20.25
N ALA A 16 -5.84 -22.93 -19.66
CA ALA A 16 -6.59 -23.06 -18.40
C ALA A 16 -7.86 -23.89 -18.60
N ASP A 17 -8.53 -23.76 -19.73
CA ASP A 17 -9.72 -24.54 -20.09
C ASP A 17 -9.36 -26.03 -20.30
N GLN A 18 -8.21 -26.35 -20.91
CA GLN A 18 -7.72 -27.72 -21.02
C GLN A 18 -7.48 -28.39 -19.66
N ILE A 19 -7.00 -27.65 -18.66
CA ILE A 19 -6.84 -28.16 -17.30
C ILE A 19 -8.23 -28.41 -16.68
N GLY A 20 -9.18 -27.49 -16.88
CA GLY A 20 -10.56 -27.64 -16.45
C GLY A 20 -11.20 -28.92 -16.98
N ASP A 21 -11.11 -29.14 -18.29
CA ASP A 21 -11.64 -30.34 -18.96
C ASP A 21 -11.03 -31.65 -18.44
N LEU A 22 -9.71 -31.65 -18.16
CA LEU A 22 -9.02 -32.83 -17.65
C LEU A 22 -9.51 -33.25 -16.25
N PHE A 23 -9.84 -32.26 -15.39
CA PHE A 23 -10.28 -32.49 -14.02
C PHE A 23 -11.80 -32.46 -13.84
N TYR A 24 -12.57 -32.21 -14.89
CA TYR A 24 -14.02 -32.21 -14.85
C TYR A 24 -14.65 -33.54 -14.36
N PRO A 25 -14.13 -34.72 -14.75
CA PRO A 25 -14.64 -35.99 -14.19
C PRO A 25 -14.41 -36.13 -12.66
N LEU A 26 -13.36 -35.47 -12.15
CA LEU A 26 -13.08 -35.45 -10.72
C LEU A 26 -14.04 -34.52 -9.97
N TYR A 27 -14.38 -33.38 -10.59
CA TYR A 27 -15.40 -32.45 -10.09
C TYR A 27 -16.73 -33.15 -9.93
N LEU A 28 -17.27 -33.81 -10.98
CA LEU A 28 -18.53 -34.56 -10.94
C LEU A 28 -18.61 -35.65 -9.88
N ARG A 29 -17.43 -36.12 -9.41
CA ARG A 29 -17.37 -37.17 -8.37
C ARG A 29 -17.28 -36.62 -6.96
N LEU A 30 -16.77 -35.40 -6.81
CA LEU A 30 -16.52 -34.76 -5.49
C LEU A 30 -17.59 -33.76 -5.10
N PHE A 31 -18.25 -33.12 -6.06
CA PHE A 31 -19.22 -32.06 -5.83
C PHE A 31 -20.55 -32.44 -6.49
N ASP A 32 -21.66 -32.17 -5.76
CA ASP A 32 -23.01 -32.22 -6.29
C ASP A 32 -23.32 -30.89 -6.97
N GLU A 33 -23.95 -30.92 -8.17
CA GLU A 33 -24.34 -29.74 -8.93
C GLU A 33 -25.26 -28.80 -8.14
N ASP A 34 -26.16 -29.36 -7.34
CA ASP A 34 -27.09 -28.62 -6.45
C ASP A 34 -26.55 -28.43 -5.02
N GLY A 35 -25.25 -28.63 -4.82
CA GLY A 35 -24.60 -28.51 -3.51
C GLY A 35 -24.46 -27.05 -3.07
N ASP A 36 -24.69 -26.77 -1.77
CA ASP A 36 -24.56 -25.42 -1.19
C ASP A 36 -23.22 -24.75 -1.55
N PHE A 37 -22.11 -25.51 -1.57
CA PHE A 37 -20.80 -24.98 -1.93
C PHE A 37 -20.72 -24.50 -3.39
N VAL A 38 -21.28 -25.27 -4.34
CA VAL A 38 -21.27 -24.90 -5.76
C VAL A 38 -22.15 -23.67 -5.98
N GLY A 39 -23.33 -23.63 -5.34
CA GLY A 39 -24.24 -22.48 -5.37
C GLY A 39 -23.63 -21.21 -4.77
N ASP A 40 -22.88 -21.34 -3.66
CA ASP A 40 -22.15 -20.22 -3.06
C ASP A 40 -21.06 -19.68 -3.98
N VAL A 41 -20.27 -20.57 -4.60
CA VAL A 41 -19.20 -20.16 -5.54
C VAL A 41 -19.81 -19.51 -6.78
N ASP A 42 -20.93 -20.01 -7.32
CA ASP A 42 -21.66 -19.42 -8.45
C ASP A 42 -22.15 -18.01 -8.14
N THR A 43 -22.75 -17.84 -6.96
CA THR A 43 -23.16 -16.53 -6.47
C THR A 43 -21.96 -15.58 -6.36
N LYS A 44 -20.83 -16.05 -5.81
CA LYS A 44 -19.63 -15.22 -5.69
C LYS A 44 -18.94 -14.93 -7.02
N LEU A 45 -19.02 -15.83 -8.00
CA LEU A 45 -18.56 -15.58 -9.37
C LEU A 45 -19.38 -14.47 -10.04
N SER A 46 -20.71 -14.52 -9.92
CA SER A 46 -21.61 -13.50 -10.46
C SER A 46 -21.41 -12.16 -9.76
N GLU A 47 -21.33 -12.11 -8.44
CA GLU A 47 -21.00 -10.92 -7.64
C GLU A 47 -19.62 -10.35 -8.01
N ALA A 48 -18.64 -11.19 -8.32
CA ALA A 48 -17.30 -10.80 -8.76
C ALA A 48 -17.24 -10.38 -10.24
N ARG A 49 -18.34 -10.49 -11.00
CA ARG A 49 -18.40 -10.28 -12.46
C ARG A 49 -17.34 -11.10 -13.22
N MET A 50 -17.15 -12.33 -12.80
CA MET A 50 -16.31 -13.28 -13.52
C MET A 50 -17.16 -14.05 -14.53
N ALA A 51 -16.72 -14.06 -15.79
CA ALA A 51 -17.46 -14.71 -16.87
C ALA A 51 -17.25 -16.24 -16.93
N ASP A 52 -16.60 -16.82 -15.93
CA ASP A 52 -16.33 -18.25 -15.84
C ASP A 52 -17.59 -19.02 -15.40
N ASN A 53 -17.83 -20.18 -16.00
CA ASN A 53 -18.84 -21.11 -15.53
C ASN A 53 -18.35 -21.78 -14.23
N VAL A 54 -19.22 -21.90 -13.21
CA VAL A 54 -18.87 -22.43 -11.89
C VAL A 54 -18.21 -23.80 -11.95
N GLU A 55 -18.74 -24.71 -12.77
CA GLU A 55 -18.21 -26.07 -12.92
C GLU A 55 -16.78 -26.06 -13.46
N MET A 56 -16.53 -25.30 -14.53
CA MET A 56 -15.20 -25.15 -15.13
C MET A 56 -14.23 -24.43 -14.19
N TYR A 57 -14.71 -23.45 -13.45
CA TYR A 57 -13.90 -22.72 -12.47
C TYR A 57 -13.42 -23.62 -11.34
N ILE A 58 -14.32 -24.42 -10.72
CA ILE A 58 -13.99 -25.36 -9.64
C ILE A 58 -13.09 -26.47 -10.19
N SER A 59 -13.40 -27.01 -11.39
CA SER A 59 -12.59 -28.03 -12.05
C SER A 59 -11.17 -27.56 -12.30
N ARG A 60 -10.99 -26.35 -12.82
CA ARG A 60 -9.69 -25.70 -13.02
C ARG A 60 -8.97 -25.49 -11.69
N SER A 61 -9.67 -25.08 -10.66
CA SER A 61 -9.13 -24.89 -9.32
C SER A 61 -8.62 -26.20 -8.71
N LEU A 62 -9.36 -27.31 -8.91
CA LEU A 62 -8.93 -28.64 -8.53
C LEU A 62 -7.64 -29.06 -9.26
N GLY A 63 -7.60 -28.84 -10.58
CA GLY A 63 -6.44 -29.17 -11.41
C GLY A 63 -5.17 -28.43 -10.93
N ILE A 64 -5.27 -27.13 -10.72
CA ILE A 64 -4.15 -26.32 -10.22
C ILE A 64 -3.77 -26.73 -8.79
N GLY A 65 -4.76 -27.04 -7.94
CA GLY A 65 -4.52 -27.56 -6.59
C GLY A 65 -3.73 -28.87 -6.60
N VAL A 66 -4.09 -29.82 -7.48
CA VAL A 66 -3.37 -31.07 -7.64
C VAL A 66 -1.95 -30.85 -8.14
N ILE A 67 -1.74 -29.99 -9.13
CA ILE A 67 -0.41 -29.65 -9.64
C ILE A 67 0.47 -29.03 -8.54
N ALA A 68 -0.07 -28.04 -7.80
CA ALA A 68 0.63 -27.42 -6.67
C ALA A 68 0.94 -28.44 -5.56
N GLY A 69 0.00 -29.33 -5.27
CA GLY A 69 0.18 -30.43 -4.33
C GLY A 69 1.30 -31.37 -4.72
N LEU A 70 1.37 -31.79 -5.99
CA LEU A 70 2.44 -32.62 -6.52
C LEU A 70 3.81 -31.94 -6.47
N LEU A 71 3.87 -30.65 -6.81
CA LEU A 71 5.13 -29.89 -6.71
C LEU A 71 5.64 -29.79 -5.27
N LEU A 72 4.75 -29.42 -4.34
CA LEU A 72 5.14 -29.35 -2.92
C LEU A 72 5.40 -30.73 -2.33
N TRP A 73 4.74 -31.79 -2.79
CA TRP A 73 5.04 -33.17 -2.41
C TRP A 73 6.47 -33.55 -2.78
N LEU A 74 6.94 -33.22 -3.99
CA LEU A 74 8.33 -33.43 -4.40
C LEU A 74 9.32 -32.64 -3.52
N VAL A 75 8.99 -31.38 -3.21
CA VAL A 75 9.80 -30.55 -2.30
C VAL A 75 9.83 -31.16 -0.91
N GLY A 76 8.69 -31.66 -0.41
CA GLY A 76 8.59 -32.34 0.88
C GLY A 76 9.42 -33.63 0.94
N LEU A 77 9.45 -34.41 -0.14
CA LEU A 77 10.34 -35.60 -0.25
C LEU A 77 11.81 -35.18 -0.22
N MET A 78 12.20 -34.14 -0.95
CA MET A 78 13.58 -33.63 -0.95
C MET A 78 14.00 -33.11 0.43
N LEU A 79 13.14 -32.33 1.08
CA LEU A 79 13.38 -31.85 2.44
C LEU A 79 13.43 -32.97 3.47
N GLY A 80 12.52 -33.93 3.37
CA GLY A 80 12.52 -35.13 4.23
C GLY A 80 13.80 -35.94 4.06
N TYR A 81 14.23 -36.16 2.83
CA TYR A 81 15.51 -36.83 2.56
C TYR A 81 16.69 -36.04 3.13
N ALA A 82 16.75 -34.74 2.94
CA ALA A 82 17.80 -33.88 3.46
C ALA A 82 17.85 -33.91 5.01
N LEU A 83 16.69 -33.79 5.68
CA LEU A 83 16.61 -33.81 7.14
C LEU A 83 16.95 -35.16 7.76
N PHE A 84 16.36 -36.24 7.25
CA PHE A 84 16.51 -37.57 7.89
C PHE A 84 17.75 -38.35 7.44
N VAL A 85 18.23 -38.13 6.22
CA VAL A 85 19.39 -38.84 5.65
C VAL A 85 20.68 -38.02 5.73
N LEU A 86 20.68 -36.72 5.28
CA LEU A 86 21.90 -35.89 5.24
C LEU A 86 22.25 -35.30 6.60
N VAL A 87 21.26 -34.78 7.35
CA VAL A 87 21.48 -34.19 8.68
C VAL A 87 21.49 -35.26 9.79
N GLY A 88 20.97 -36.46 9.51
CA GLY A 88 20.97 -37.58 10.46
C GLY A 88 20.06 -37.40 11.68
N MET A 89 18.93 -36.67 11.49
CA MET A 89 17.95 -36.51 12.57
C MET A 89 17.28 -37.84 12.92
N ASN A 90 17.68 -38.43 14.02
CA ASN A 90 17.12 -39.70 14.53
C ASN A 90 15.88 -39.43 15.39
N VAL A 91 14.73 -39.88 14.92
CA VAL A 91 13.50 -39.95 15.74
C VAL A 91 13.43 -41.32 16.40
N SER A 92 13.55 -41.40 17.72
CA SER A 92 13.39 -42.66 18.46
C SER A 92 11.91 -42.99 18.62
N VAL A 93 11.46 -44.06 17.98
CA VAL A 93 10.10 -44.59 18.16
C VAL A 93 10.18 -45.73 19.15
N GLY A 94 9.88 -45.46 20.41
CA GLY A 94 9.88 -46.48 21.48
C GLY A 94 8.59 -47.30 21.46
N LEU A 95 8.48 -48.27 20.56
CA LEU A 95 7.38 -49.23 20.55
C LEU A 95 7.85 -50.56 21.17
N PRO A 96 7.10 -51.18 22.08
CA PRO A 96 7.41 -52.50 22.64
C PRO A 96 7.03 -53.58 21.61
N VAL A 97 7.98 -53.92 20.72
CA VAL A 97 7.81 -54.92 19.65
C VAL A 97 8.87 -56.01 19.75
N SER A 98 8.59 -57.21 19.16
CA SER A 98 9.52 -58.35 19.12
C SER A 98 10.77 -58.02 18.28
N PRO A 99 11.95 -58.63 18.58
CA PRO A 99 13.24 -58.26 17.94
C PRO A 99 13.23 -58.32 16.42
N GLY A 100 12.54 -59.27 15.79
CA GLY A 100 12.49 -59.36 14.32
C GLY A 100 11.57 -58.30 13.67
N MET A 101 10.60 -57.74 14.40
CA MET A 101 9.81 -56.58 13.93
C MET A 101 10.55 -55.26 14.16
N ALA A 102 11.41 -55.19 15.15
CA ALA A 102 12.22 -54.00 15.41
C ALA A 102 13.17 -53.68 14.25
N ASP A 103 13.86 -54.67 13.68
CA ASP A 103 14.75 -54.52 12.53
C ASP A 103 14.02 -54.07 11.27
N LEU A 104 12.79 -54.54 11.05
CA LEU A 104 11.96 -54.18 9.91
C LEU A 104 11.41 -52.73 10.05
N ILE A 105 11.06 -52.35 11.28
CA ILE A 105 10.64 -50.99 11.60
C ILE A 105 11.82 -50.00 11.44
N GLU A 106 13.00 -50.37 11.84
CA GLU A 106 14.20 -49.53 11.76
C GLU A 106 14.62 -49.30 10.31
N THR A 107 14.46 -50.28 9.43
CA THR A 107 14.77 -50.18 7.99
C THR A 107 13.73 -49.35 7.24
N LEU A 108 12.43 -49.49 7.59
CA LEU A 108 11.32 -48.77 6.92
C LEU A 108 11.06 -47.38 7.49
N LYS A 109 11.58 -47.06 8.66
CA LYS A 109 11.35 -45.81 9.39
C LYS A 109 11.72 -44.56 8.57
N ILE A 110 12.92 -44.51 7.99
CA ILE A 110 13.39 -43.35 7.21
C ILE A 110 12.56 -43.13 5.93
N PRO A 111 12.36 -44.17 5.06
CA PRO A 111 11.49 -44.04 3.89
C PRO A 111 10.05 -43.60 4.23
N LEU A 112 9.50 -44.16 5.32
CA LEU A 112 8.15 -43.82 5.78
C LEU A 112 8.06 -42.36 6.24
N LEU A 113 9.03 -41.88 7.03
CA LEU A 113 9.09 -40.47 7.49
C LEU A 113 9.26 -39.49 6.32
N VAL A 114 10.10 -39.82 5.34
CA VAL A 114 10.26 -39.02 4.12
C VAL A 114 8.95 -38.98 3.34
N PHE A 115 8.26 -40.12 3.18
CA PHE A 115 6.97 -40.20 2.50
C PHE A 115 5.88 -39.38 3.21
N VAL A 116 5.78 -39.52 4.55
CA VAL A 116 4.84 -38.74 5.38
C VAL A 116 5.13 -37.25 5.26
N MET A 117 6.40 -36.85 5.30
CA MET A 117 6.79 -35.44 5.08
C MET A 117 6.35 -34.94 3.69
N GLY A 118 6.56 -35.75 2.65
CA GLY A 118 6.05 -35.47 1.32
C GLY A 118 4.53 -35.31 1.30
N LEU A 119 3.79 -36.23 1.93
CA LEU A 119 2.35 -36.20 1.99
C LEU A 119 1.80 -34.96 2.71
N VAL A 120 2.43 -34.56 3.83
CA VAL A 120 2.09 -33.32 4.54
C VAL A 120 2.31 -32.09 3.66
N PHE A 121 3.47 -31.98 3.02
CA PHE A 121 3.75 -30.86 2.10
C PHE A 121 2.83 -30.88 0.87
N GLY A 122 2.54 -32.06 0.34
CA GLY A 122 1.58 -32.22 -0.78
C GLY A 122 0.18 -31.78 -0.41
N SER A 123 -0.31 -32.15 0.78
CA SER A 123 -1.62 -31.70 1.28
C SER A 123 -1.68 -30.19 1.50
N ILE A 124 -0.61 -29.61 2.02
CA ILE A 124 -0.47 -28.15 2.16
C ILE A 124 -0.46 -27.50 0.77
N GLY A 125 0.28 -28.06 -0.18
CA GLY A 125 0.31 -27.54 -1.58
C GLY A 125 -1.03 -27.55 -2.26
N PHE A 126 -1.76 -28.67 -2.11
CA PHE A 126 -3.14 -28.76 -2.63
C PHE A 126 -4.04 -27.72 -1.97
N GLY A 127 -4.02 -27.62 -0.64
CA GLY A 127 -4.83 -26.65 0.12
C GLY A 127 -4.53 -25.21 -0.28
N ILE A 128 -3.28 -24.85 -0.48
CA ILE A 128 -2.88 -23.51 -0.95
C ILE A 128 -3.34 -23.30 -2.39
N GLY A 129 -3.08 -24.22 -3.31
CA GLY A 129 -3.43 -24.06 -4.73
C GLY A 129 -4.93 -23.98 -4.96
N PHE A 130 -5.69 -24.93 -4.44
CA PHE A 130 -7.15 -24.97 -4.53
C PHE A 130 -7.79 -23.81 -3.76
N GLY A 131 -7.40 -23.63 -2.48
CA GLY A 131 -7.97 -22.63 -1.60
C GLY A 131 -7.73 -21.19 -2.08
N THR A 132 -6.56 -20.90 -2.63
CA THR A 132 -6.27 -19.56 -3.18
C THR A 132 -7.17 -19.24 -4.36
N LEU A 133 -7.37 -20.17 -5.29
CA LEU A 133 -8.23 -19.97 -6.44
C LEU A 133 -9.69 -19.79 -6.03
N ILE A 134 -10.20 -20.64 -5.13
CA ILE A 134 -11.56 -20.47 -4.60
C ILE A 134 -11.71 -19.15 -3.84
N ALA A 135 -10.68 -18.66 -3.16
CA ALA A 135 -10.73 -17.39 -2.44
C ALA A 135 -10.79 -16.15 -3.36
N ILE A 136 -10.39 -16.25 -4.64
CA ILE A 136 -10.36 -15.12 -5.58
C ILE A 136 -11.77 -14.52 -5.79
N PRO A 137 -12.82 -15.27 -6.18
CA PRO A 137 -14.18 -14.73 -6.32
C PRO A 137 -14.68 -14.05 -5.05
N TYR A 138 -14.48 -14.68 -3.89
CA TYR A 138 -14.87 -14.11 -2.59
C TYR A 138 -14.17 -12.80 -2.29
N SER A 139 -12.87 -12.74 -2.56
CA SER A 139 -12.09 -11.52 -2.31
C SER A 139 -12.48 -10.39 -3.27
N ARG A 140 -12.73 -10.71 -4.55
CA ARG A 140 -13.19 -9.75 -5.56
C ARG A 140 -14.60 -9.25 -5.26
N ALA A 141 -15.55 -10.13 -4.97
CA ALA A 141 -16.91 -9.76 -4.58
C ALA A 141 -16.91 -8.86 -3.35
N SER A 142 -16.15 -9.24 -2.31
CA SER A 142 -15.99 -8.43 -1.11
C SER A 142 -15.33 -7.08 -1.37
N ALA A 143 -14.34 -7.00 -2.26
CA ALA A 143 -13.70 -5.73 -2.63
C ALA A 143 -14.68 -4.81 -3.38
N ARG A 144 -15.44 -5.35 -4.33
CA ARG A 144 -16.50 -4.62 -5.05
C ARG A 144 -17.60 -4.13 -4.10
N GLY A 145 -18.10 -5.00 -3.21
CA GLY A 145 -19.11 -4.62 -2.21
C GLY A 145 -18.63 -3.47 -1.31
N ARG A 146 -17.36 -3.50 -0.87
CA ARG A 146 -16.79 -2.39 -0.09
C ARG A 146 -16.70 -1.08 -0.89
N GLU A 147 -16.28 -1.14 -2.16
CA GLU A 147 -16.21 0.04 -3.03
C GLU A 147 -17.59 0.64 -3.26
N ILE A 148 -18.61 -0.20 -3.55
CA ILE A 148 -19.98 0.21 -3.69
C ILE A 148 -20.48 0.91 -2.42
N ASN A 149 -20.31 0.30 -1.26
CA ASN A 149 -20.76 0.88 0.01
C ASN A 149 -20.11 2.24 0.32
N MET A 150 -18.82 2.39 0.00
CA MET A 150 -18.11 3.67 0.18
C MET A 150 -18.64 4.79 -0.72
N LEU A 151 -18.99 4.46 -1.96
CA LEU A 151 -19.43 5.46 -2.94
C LEU A 151 -20.93 5.67 -2.99
N LEU A 152 -21.72 4.78 -2.35
CA LEU A 152 -23.18 4.81 -2.43
C LEU A 152 -23.78 6.14 -1.93
N SER A 153 -23.24 6.71 -0.86
CA SER A 153 -23.67 8.00 -0.33
C SER A 153 -23.50 9.13 -1.35
N ASP A 154 -22.36 9.16 -2.05
CA ASP A 154 -22.06 10.16 -3.08
C ASP A 154 -22.87 9.91 -4.35
N ALA A 155 -23.07 8.63 -4.73
CA ALA A 155 -23.87 8.24 -5.88
C ALA A 155 -25.36 8.61 -5.69
N VAL A 156 -25.93 8.35 -4.51
CA VAL A 156 -27.31 8.76 -4.19
C VAL A 156 -27.43 10.28 -4.18
N SER A 157 -26.41 11.00 -3.71
CA SER A 157 -26.37 12.49 -3.75
C SER A 157 -26.31 13.01 -5.19
N PHE A 158 -25.57 12.32 -6.06
CA PHE A 158 -25.52 12.62 -7.49
C PHE A 158 -26.88 12.41 -8.17
N MET A 159 -27.52 11.27 -7.95
CA MET A 159 -28.86 10.98 -8.49
C MET A 159 -29.91 11.97 -7.96
N TYR A 160 -29.86 12.33 -6.67
CA TYR A 160 -30.71 13.36 -6.09
C TYR A 160 -30.53 14.71 -6.79
N ALA A 161 -29.29 15.14 -6.98
CA ALA A 161 -29.00 16.41 -7.63
C ALA A 161 -29.55 16.46 -9.07
N LEU A 162 -29.41 15.36 -9.83
CA LEU A 162 -29.98 15.25 -11.17
C LEU A 162 -31.51 15.23 -11.16
N SER A 163 -32.12 14.57 -10.16
CA SER A 163 -33.58 14.57 -10.00
C SER A 163 -34.14 15.97 -9.70
N VAL A 164 -33.50 16.74 -8.81
CA VAL A 164 -33.82 18.14 -8.54
C VAL A 164 -33.59 19.00 -9.79
N GLY A 165 -32.57 18.67 -10.59
CA GLY A 165 -32.30 19.28 -11.89
C GLY A 165 -33.38 19.03 -12.95
N GLY A 166 -34.37 18.15 -12.67
CA GLY A 166 -35.52 17.89 -13.54
C GLY A 166 -35.36 16.71 -14.50
N LEU A 167 -34.30 15.89 -14.35
CA LEU A 167 -34.13 14.68 -15.17
C LEU A 167 -35.17 13.63 -14.78
N ASN A 168 -35.64 12.89 -15.78
CA ASN A 168 -36.51 11.74 -15.52
C ASN A 168 -35.73 10.52 -14.98
N GLN A 169 -36.48 9.52 -14.49
CA GLN A 169 -35.88 8.36 -13.82
C GLN A 169 -34.88 7.59 -14.69
N LEU A 170 -35.17 7.40 -15.97
CA LEU A 170 -34.32 6.69 -16.90
C LEU A 170 -33.05 7.49 -17.21
N GLU A 171 -33.17 8.79 -17.41
CA GLU A 171 -32.03 9.70 -17.64
C GLU A 171 -31.08 9.72 -16.43
N ILE A 172 -31.63 9.67 -15.19
CA ILE A 172 -30.81 9.57 -13.97
C ILE A 172 -30.02 8.27 -13.94
N LEU A 173 -30.66 7.13 -14.28
CA LEU A 173 -29.98 5.83 -14.36
C LEU A 173 -28.89 5.82 -15.43
N GLU A 174 -29.16 6.40 -16.61
CA GLU A 174 -28.19 6.53 -17.69
C GLU A 174 -27.02 7.45 -17.32
N ALA A 175 -27.29 8.58 -16.69
CA ALA A 175 -26.26 9.49 -16.22
C ALA A 175 -25.37 8.85 -15.16
N MET A 176 -25.94 8.03 -14.26
CA MET A 176 -25.19 7.27 -13.28
C MET A 176 -24.32 6.19 -13.95
N ALA A 177 -24.88 5.44 -14.91
CA ALA A 177 -24.17 4.44 -15.69
C ALA A 177 -22.98 4.99 -16.50
N GLN A 178 -23.05 6.27 -16.93
CA GLN A 178 -21.97 6.94 -17.66
C GLN A 178 -20.93 7.62 -16.75
N ALA A 179 -21.03 7.43 -15.45
CA ALA A 179 -20.16 8.06 -14.48
C ALA A 179 -19.16 7.05 -13.84
N ASP A 180 -18.75 6.04 -14.61
CA ASP A 180 -17.82 4.98 -14.22
C ASP A 180 -16.44 5.51 -13.81
N ASP A 181 -15.96 6.57 -14.46
CA ASP A 181 -14.72 7.26 -14.13
C ASP A 181 -14.70 7.89 -12.70
N THR A 182 -15.87 8.14 -12.12
CA THR A 182 -16.01 8.81 -10.82
C THR A 182 -16.65 7.97 -9.73
N TYR A 183 -17.59 7.10 -10.10
CA TYR A 183 -18.37 6.26 -9.17
C TYR A 183 -18.04 4.77 -9.28
N GLY A 184 -17.04 4.39 -10.10
CA GLY A 184 -16.46 3.06 -10.17
C GLY A 184 -17.50 1.95 -10.23
N GLU A 185 -17.45 1.03 -9.27
CA GLU A 185 -18.33 -0.13 -9.23
C GLU A 185 -19.82 0.22 -9.06
N VAL A 186 -20.16 1.34 -8.40
CA VAL A 186 -21.58 1.77 -8.34
C VAL A 186 -22.11 2.09 -9.74
N ALA A 187 -21.35 2.86 -10.53
CA ALA A 187 -21.74 3.19 -11.90
C ALA A 187 -21.84 1.93 -12.78
N ASN A 188 -20.92 0.96 -12.58
CA ASN A 188 -20.95 -0.32 -13.27
C ASN A 188 -22.24 -1.13 -12.96
N GLU A 189 -22.76 -1.07 -11.72
CA GLU A 189 -24.03 -1.71 -11.37
C GLU A 189 -25.21 -1.07 -12.14
N PHE A 190 -25.25 0.26 -12.23
CA PHE A 190 -26.26 0.97 -13.04
C PHE A 190 -26.07 0.75 -14.54
N GLN A 191 -24.81 0.61 -14.99
CA GLN A 191 -24.52 0.31 -16.40
C GLN A 191 -25.10 -1.06 -16.80
N SER A 192 -25.06 -2.07 -15.92
CA SER A 192 -25.70 -3.36 -16.18
C SER A 192 -27.21 -3.22 -16.37
N ILE A 193 -27.90 -2.43 -15.52
CA ILE A 193 -29.33 -2.15 -15.66
C ILE A 193 -29.63 -1.50 -17.03
N VAL A 194 -28.84 -0.49 -17.41
CA VAL A 194 -29.02 0.22 -18.70
C VAL A 194 -28.73 -0.70 -19.87
N GLN A 195 -27.70 -1.53 -19.79
CA GLN A 195 -27.37 -2.51 -20.84
C GLN A 195 -28.44 -3.57 -20.99
N GLU A 196 -28.96 -4.13 -19.90
CA GLU A 196 -30.06 -5.10 -19.92
C GLU A 196 -31.31 -4.54 -20.58
N THR A 197 -31.61 -3.26 -20.29
CA THR A 197 -32.76 -2.56 -20.88
C THR A 197 -32.55 -2.22 -22.37
N LYS A 198 -31.36 -1.74 -22.77
CA LYS A 198 -31.09 -1.26 -24.13
C LYS A 198 -30.79 -2.37 -25.14
N TYR A 199 -30.12 -3.45 -24.71
CA TYR A 199 -29.61 -4.49 -25.62
C TYR A 199 -30.40 -5.79 -25.54
N PHE A 200 -31.07 -6.06 -24.38
CA PHE A 200 -31.81 -7.31 -24.18
C PHE A 200 -33.33 -7.10 -24.13
N ASP A 201 -33.80 -5.87 -24.44
CA ASP A 201 -35.22 -5.49 -24.47
C ASP A 201 -35.99 -5.84 -23.17
N THR A 202 -35.27 -5.88 -22.05
CA THR A 202 -35.83 -6.16 -20.73
C THR A 202 -36.44 -4.88 -20.15
N ASP A 203 -37.65 -4.99 -19.58
CA ASP A 203 -38.23 -3.83 -18.88
C ASP A 203 -37.29 -3.37 -17.74
N TYR A 204 -37.07 -2.05 -17.66
CA TYR A 204 -36.14 -1.47 -16.68
C TYR A 204 -36.42 -1.82 -15.22
N ARG A 205 -37.71 -2.11 -14.87
CA ARG A 205 -38.11 -2.58 -13.54
C ARG A 205 -37.58 -3.99 -13.26
N THR A 206 -37.62 -4.83 -14.28
CA THR A 206 -37.04 -6.19 -14.19
C THR A 206 -35.55 -6.15 -14.11
N ALA A 207 -34.87 -5.29 -14.91
CA ALA A 207 -33.43 -5.09 -14.87
C ALA A 207 -32.95 -4.58 -13.49
N ILE A 208 -33.67 -3.63 -12.87
CA ILE A 208 -33.38 -3.16 -11.50
C ILE A 208 -33.52 -4.31 -10.48
N ARG A 209 -34.57 -5.15 -10.61
CA ARG A 209 -34.75 -6.31 -9.72
C ARG A 209 -33.64 -7.32 -9.87
N ASN A 210 -33.26 -7.66 -11.10
CA ASN A 210 -32.17 -8.59 -11.37
C ASN A 210 -30.85 -8.10 -10.76
N GLN A 211 -30.55 -6.82 -10.97
CA GLN A 211 -29.34 -6.23 -10.42
C GLN A 211 -29.34 -6.17 -8.88
N ALA A 212 -30.52 -5.94 -8.25
CA ALA A 212 -30.65 -5.98 -6.79
C ALA A 212 -30.34 -7.36 -6.19
N MET A 213 -30.56 -8.44 -6.96
CA MET A 213 -30.24 -9.81 -6.53
C MET A 213 -28.78 -10.22 -6.82
N GLN A 214 -28.09 -9.54 -7.75
CA GLN A 214 -26.74 -9.90 -8.20
C GLN A 214 -25.64 -9.01 -7.59
N THR A 215 -25.99 -7.88 -6.99
CA THR A 215 -25.01 -6.96 -6.41
C THR A 215 -24.38 -7.53 -5.15
N PRO A 216 -23.04 -7.38 -4.95
CA PRO A 216 -22.36 -7.83 -3.73
C PRO A 216 -22.59 -6.90 -2.53
N SER A 217 -23.40 -5.86 -2.67
CA SER A 217 -23.69 -4.86 -1.63
C SER A 217 -25.13 -4.96 -1.17
N ASP A 218 -25.36 -5.39 0.07
CA ASP A 218 -26.69 -5.42 0.67
C ASP A 218 -27.33 -4.03 0.75
N GLU A 219 -26.52 -2.97 0.97
CA GLU A 219 -27.01 -1.60 1.02
C GLU A 219 -27.53 -1.12 -0.35
N LEU A 220 -26.82 -1.46 -1.43
CA LEU A 220 -27.27 -1.16 -2.80
C LEU A 220 -28.45 -2.02 -3.19
N ALA A 221 -28.47 -3.32 -2.85
CA ALA A 221 -29.60 -4.20 -3.09
C ALA A 221 -30.89 -3.66 -2.48
N GLN A 222 -30.83 -3.22 -1.22
CA GLN A 222 -31.95 -2.60 -0.55
C GLN A 222 -32.34 -1.27 -1.20
N PHE A 223 -31.38 -0.42 -1.56
CA PHE A 223 -31.66 0.84 -2.26
C PHE A 223 -32.37 0.62 -3.58
N LEU A 224 -31.93 -0.34 -4.40
CA LEU A 224 -32.56 -0.68 -5.69
C LEU A 224 -33.96 -1.25 -5.49
N THR A 225 -34.18 -2.08 -4.48
CA THR A 225 -35.50 -2.65 -4.13
C THR A 225 -36.48 -1.57 -3.68
N ASP A 226 -36.01 -0.65 -2.82
CA ASP A 226 -36.83 0.49 -2.36
C ASP A 226 -37.15 1.44 -3.52
N MET A 227 -36.18 1.73 -4.40
CA MET A 227 -36.37 2.52 -5.61
C MET A 227 -37.40 1.88 -6.54
N LEU A 228 -37.34 0.57 -6.74
CA LEU A 228 -38.31 -0.17 -7.53
C LEU A 228 -39.73 -0.05 -6.97
N SER A 229 -39.88 -0.04 -5.64
CA SER A 229 -41.18 0.15 -4.97
C SER A 229 -41.77 1.54 -5.28
N ILE A 230 -40.95 2.60 -5.24
CA ILE A 230 -41.35 3.97 -5.58
C ILE A 230 -41.75 4.07 -7.07
N ILE A 231 -40.95 3.47 -7.96
CA ILE A 231 -41.22 3.44 -9.41
C ILE A 231 -42.56 2.74 -9.67
N ASN A 232 -42.83 1.60 -9.03
CA ASN A 232 -44.06 0.84 -9.23
C ASN A 232 -45.29 1.55 -8.68
N SER A 233 -45.17 2.32 -7.59
CA SER A 233 -46.24 3.09 -7.01
C SER A 233 -46.50 4.43 -7.68
N GLY A 234 -45.58 4.89 -8.58
CA GLY A 234 -45.64 6.23 -9.16
C GLY A 234 -45.37 7.35 -8.15
N GLY A 235 -44.63 7.03 -7.08
CA GLY A 235 -44.34 7.95 -5.99
C GLY A 235 -43.31 9.05 -6.38
N ASP A 236 -43.08 9.98 -5.45
CA ASP A 236 -42.12 11.06 -5.59
C ASP A 236 -40.66 10.53 -5.50
N MET A 237 -39.98 10.42 -6.65
CA MET A 237 -38.59 9.97 -6.75
C MET A 237 -37.65 10.98 -6.10
N THR A 238 -37.89 12.28 -6.21
CA THR A 238 -37.02 13.32 -5.65
C THR A 238 -37.04 13.27 -4.13
N GLY A 239 -38.22 13.18 -3.53
CA GLY A 239 -38.37 13.01 -2.08
C GLY A 239 -37.73 11.72 -1.57
N PHE A 240 -37.88 10.60 -2.31
CA PHE A 240 -37.20 9.34 -2.00
C PHE A 240 -35.69 9.47 -2.01
N LEU A 241 -35.12 10.07 -3.06
CA LEU A 241 -33.67 10.25 -3.18
C LEU A 241 -33.11 11.17 -2.09
N ASP A 242 -33.86 12.22 -1.67
CA ASP A 242 -33.45 13.08 -0.55
C ASP A 242 -33.40 12.33 0.77
N GLU A 243 -34.42 11.50 1.05
CA GLU A 243 -34.45 10.66 2.24
C GLU A 243 -33.27 9.65 2.25
N LYS A 244 -33.04 8.98 1.12
CA LYS A 244 -31.95 8.01 1.00
C LYS A 244 -30.57 8.68 1.07
N LYS A 245 -30.40 9.84 0.46
CA LYS A 245 -29.17 10.66 0.61
C LYS A 245 -28.88 10.94 2.08
N ARG A 246 -29.87 11.41 2.84
CA ARG A 246 -29.70 11.70 4.27
C ARG A 246 -29.37 10.44 5.07
N LYS A 247 -30.05 9.30 4.77
CA LYS A 247 -29.80 8.00 5.40
C LYS A 247 -28.36 7.54 5.14
N HIS A 248 -27.95 7.43 3.87
CA HIS A 248 -26.63 6.93 3.51
C HIS A 248 -25.48 7.85 3.99
N MET A 249 -25.68 9.17 3.98
CA MET A 249 -24.73 10.12 4.56
C MET A 249 -24.54 9.89 6.07
N ARG A 250 -25.62 9.64 6.81
CA ARG A 250 -25.54 9.30 8.24
C ARG A 250 -24.83 7.98 8.47
N THR A 251 -25.14 6.95 7.67
CA THR A 251 -24.48 5.64 7.74
C THR A 251 -22.98 5.77 7.43
N ALA A 252 -22.60 6.50 6.38
CA ALA A 252 -21.21 6.74 6.02
C ALA A 252 -20.44 7.44 7.16
N LYS A 253 -21.06 8.43 7.82
CA LYS A 253 -20.47 9.09 9.00
C LYS A 253 -20.27 8.12 10.16
N GLN A 254 -21.25 7.29 10.47
CA GLN A 254 -21.15 6.28 11.53
C GLN A 254 -20.07 5.22 11.22
N GLN A 255 -19.99 4.75 9.98
CA GLN A 255 -18.93 3.83 9.55
C GLN A 255 -17.54 4.47 9.69
N GLN A 256 -17.42 5.75 9.34
CA GLN A 256 -16.18 6.51 9.52
C GLN A 256 -15.80 6.64 11.01
N GLU A 257 -16.77 6.93 11.89
CA GLU A 257 -16.56 6.99 13.34
C GLU A 257 -16.06 5.66 13.89
N MET A 258 -16.68 4.53 13.53
CA MET A 258 -16.24 3.18 13.92
C MET A 258 -14.83 2.86 13.41
N THR A 259 -14.51 3.25 12.18
CA THR A 259 -13.16 3.10 11.63
C THR A 259 -12.13 3.89 12.44
N LEU A 260 -12.46 5.13 12.84
CA LEU A 260 -11.58 5.97 13.65
C LEU A 260 -11.39 5.40 15.07
N GLU A 261 -12.44 4.89 15.69
CA GLU A 261 -12.35 4.20 17.00
C GLU A 261 -11.45 2.96 16.91
N THR A 262 -11.56 2.17 15.84
CA THR A 262 -10.68 1.02 15.61
C THR A 262 -9.22 1.46 15.43
N LEU A 263 -8.97 2.56 14.69
CA LEU A 263 -7.63 3.12 14.56
C LEU A 263 -7.08 3.67 15.88
N GLU A 264 -7.93 4.20 16.76
CA GLU A 264 -7.55 4.61 18.13
C GLU A 264 -7.08 3.40 18.93
N LEU A 265 -7.86 2.33 18.95
CA LEU A 265 -7.48 1.07 19.59
C LEU A 265 -6.14 0.53 19.05
N PHE A 266 -5.93 0.61 17.72
CA PHE A 266 -4.66 0.20 17.14
C PHE A 266 -3.48 1.06 17.57
N GLY A 267 -3.68 2.37 17.76
CA GLY A 267 -2.65 3.25 18.32
C GLY A 267 -2.21 2.83 19.72
N GLU A 268 -3.16 2.47 20.59
CA GLU A 268 -2.88 1.95 21.94
C GLU A 268 -2.19 0.58 21.90
N MET A 269 -2.64 -0.31 21.02
CA MET A 269 -1.99 -1.61 20.79
C MET A 269 -0.55 -1.45 20.30
N TYR A 270 -0.30 -0.49 19.40
CA TYR A 270 1.06 -0.23 18.92
C TYR A 270 1.99 0.22 20.05
N MET A 271 1.52 1.09 20.95
CA MET A 271 2.30 1.52 22.10
C MET A 271 2.77 0.33 22.94
N THR A 272 1.86 -0.58 23.27
CA THR A 272 2.18 -1.80 24.03
C THR A 272 3.08 -2.75 23.25
N LEU A 273 2.77 -2.99 21.99
CA LEU A 273 3.49 -3.93 21.14
C LEU A 273 4.91 -3.46 20.83
N SER A 274 5.13 -2.15 20.67
CA SER A 274 6.46 -1.59 20.35
C SER A 274 7.43 -1.63 21.54
N LEU A 275 6.91 -1.69 22.77
CA LEU A 275 7.74 -1.82 23.99
C LEU A 275 8.25 -3.25 24.20
N PHE A 276 7.55 -4.26 23.67
CA PHE A 276 7.88 -5.68 23.90
C PHE A 276 9.28 -6.06 23.38
N PRO A 277 9.70 -5.77 22.14
CA PRO A 277 11.05 -6.05 21.69
C PRO A 277 12.13 -5.36 22.52
N LEU A 278 11.86 -4.13 22.98
CA LEU A 278 12.78 -3.40 23.82
C LEU A 278 13.01 -4.11 25.15
N LEU A 279 11.94 -4.51 25.84
CA LEU A 279 12.03 -5.25 27.09
C LEU A 279 12.81 -6.55 26.89
N LEU A 280 12.55 -7.25 25.78
CA LEU A 280 13.27 -8.48 25.44
C LEU A 280 14.76 -8.21 25.22
N VAL A 281 15.13 -7.15 24.53
CA VAL A 281 16.54 -6.74 24.34
C VAL A 281 17.21 -6.49 25.69
N ILE A 282 16.56 -5.77 26.60
CA ILE A 282 17.10 -5.51 27.96
C ILE A 282 17.33 -6.81 28.72
N ILE A 283 16.36 -7.73 28.71
CA ILE A 283 16.47 -9.03 29.39
C ILE A 283 17.62 -9.86 28.77
N LEU A 284 17.71 -9.91 27.46
CA LEU A 284 18.76 -10.67 26.77
C LEU A 284 20.17 -10.12 27.05
N VAL A 285 20.29 -8.80 27.15
CA VAL A 285 21.55 -8.14 27.52
C VAL A 285 21.95 -8.51 28.95
N ILE A 286 21.03 -8.46 29.91
CA ILE A 286 21.28 -8.85 31.30
C ILE A 286 21.69 -10.33 31.36
N MET A 287 20.98 -11.21 30.64
CA MET A 287 21.32 -12.63 30.57
C MET A 287 22.71 -12.87 29.93
N GLY A 288 23.07 -12.11 28.89
CA GLY A 288 24.39 -12.16 28.25
C GLY A 288 25.52 -11.84 29.23
N ILE A 289 25.31 -10.87 30.11
CA ILE A 289 26.27 -10.49 31.17
C ILE A 289 26.39 -11.59 32.22
N MET A 290 25.34 -12.32 32.52
CA MET A 290 25.34 -13.44 33.45
C MET A 290 26.03 -14.70 32.89
N GLY A 291 26.62 -14.64 31.68
CA GLY A 291 27.42 -15.70 31.09
C GLY A 291 26.67 -16.63 30.12
N ASN A 292 25.43 -16.37 29.79
CA ASN A 292 24.68 -17.12 28.79
C ASN A 292 24.97 -16.56 27.40
N SER A 293 25.18 -17.42 26.39
CA SER A 293 25.35 -16.98 24.99
C SER A 293 24.02 -16.55 24.39
N THR A 294 23.70 -15.25 24.44
CA THR A 294 22.42 -14.69 23.97
C THR A 294 22.55 -13.91 22.65
N ASP A 295 23.73 -13.87 22.05
CA ASP A 295 24.03 -13.08 20.85
C ASP A 295 23.07 -13.36 19.68
N THR A 296 22.81 -14.64 19.40
CA THR A 296 21.89 -15.03 18.30
C THR A 296 20.46 -14.59 18.56
N MET A 297 20.00 -14.69 19.83
CA MET A 297 18.65 -14.26 20.22
C MET A 297 18.53 -12.72 20.17
N LEU A 298 19.59 -12.00 20.54
CA LEU A 298 19.63 -10.54 20.47
C LEU A 298 19.54 -10.05 19.01
N LEU A 299 20.33 -10.65 18.12
CA LEU A 299 20.25 -10.37 16.67
C LEU A 299 18.86 -10.71 16.12
N GLY A 300 18.29 -11.85 16.50
CA GLY A 300 16.95 -12.28 16.12
C GLY A 300 15.87 -11.32 16.58
N THR A 301 16.01 -10.74 17.79
CA THR A 301 15.05 -9.77 18.32
C THR A 301 15.13 -8.44 17.55
N ILE A 302 16.32 -7.91 17.31
CA ILE A 302 16.50 -6.60 16.67
C ILE A 302 16.17 -6.66 15.18
N TYR A 303 16.72 -7.65 14.45
CA TYR A 303 16.61 -7.70 12.98
C TYR A 303 15.47 -8.61 12.48
N GLY A 304 14.90 -9.46 13.34
CA GLY A 304 13.78 -10.34 13.00
C GLY A 304 12.48 -9.89 13.65
N LEU A 305 12.41 -9.96 14.98
CA LEU A 305 11.17 -9.72 15.72
C LEU A 305 10.66 -8.27 15.59
N THR A 306 11.55 -7.28 15.73
CA THR A 306 11.16 -5.85 15.64
C THR A 306 10.56 -5.49 14.27
N PRO A 307 11.20 -5.77 13.12
CA PRO A 307 10.58 -5.51 11.82
C PRO A 307 9.36 -6.38 11.56
N LEU A 308 9.33 -7.63 12.01
CA LEU A 308 8.16 -8.51 11.87
C LEU A 308 6.92 -7.90 12.56
N LEU A 309 7.07 -7.43 13.80
CA LEU A 309 6.00 -6.77 14.55
C LEU A 309 5.57 -5.47 13.88
N GLY A 310 6.52 -4.65 13.40
CA GLY A 310 6.23 -3.41 12.71
C GLY A 310 5.48 -3.61 11.39
N VAL A 311 5.92 -4.56 10.56
CA VAL A 311 5.25 -4.93 9.30
C VAL A 311 3.91 -5.59 9.59
N GLY A 312 3.83 -6.50 10.55
CA GLY A 312 2.57 -7.12 10.98
C GLY A 312 1.54 -6.07 11.41
N PHE A 313 1.97 -5.06 12.15
CA PHE A 313 1.11 -3.96 12.54
C PHE A 313 0.66 -3.10 11.33
N LEU A 314 1.55 -2.82 10.38
CA LEU A 314 1.18 -2.13 9.13
C LEU A 314 0.14 -2.92 8.32
N VAL A 315 0.30 -4.23 8.23
CA VAL A 315 -0.68 -5.11 7.58
C VAL A 315 -2.02 -5.05 8.32
N MET A 316 -2.02 -5.13 9.65
CA MET A 316 -3.23 -5.03 10.46
C MET A 316 -3.96 -3.69 10.25
N VAL A 317 -3.26 -2.57 10.25
CA VAL A 317 -3.86 -1.25 9.95
C VAL A 317 -4.40 -1.20 8.52
N SER A 318 -3.74 -1.87 7.56
CA SER A 318 -4.18 -1.89 6.16
C SER A 318 -5.52 -2.59 5.94
N THR A 319 -5.89 -3.54 6.80
CA THR A 319 -7.18 -4.25 6.69
C THR A 319 -8.39 -3.39 7.07
N VAL A 320 -8.20 -2.42 7.95
CA VAL A 320 -9.28 -1.55 8.44
C VAL A 320 -9.38 -0.27 7.62
N LYS A 321 -8.28 0.15 7.03
CA LYS A 321 -8.25 1.40 6.32
C LYS A 321 -8.90 1.29 4.95
N GLN A 322 -9.81 2.22 4.70
CA GLN A 322 -10.46 2.42 3.40
C GLN A 322 -9.81 3.60 2.68
N ASP A 323 -9.29 3.38 1.48
CA ASP A 323 -8.85 4.45 0.59
C ASP A 323 -10.01 4.93 -0.25
N ASP A 324 -10.05 6.24 -0.54
CA ASP A 324 -11.06 6.85 -1.43
C ASP A 324 -10.89 6.26 -2.84
N PRO A 325 -11.89 5.56 -3.39
CA PRO A 325 -11.75 4.89 -4.68
C PRO A 325 -11.67 5.89 -5.83
N GLY A 326 -11.00 5.48 -6.91
CA GLY A 326 -10.77 6.29 -8.10
C GLY A 326 -9.46 7.07 -8.08
N ASP A 327 -8.93 7.33 -9.27
CA ASP A 327 -7.70 8.11 -9.49
C ASP A 327 -7.95 9.61 -9.65
N GLY A 328 -9.24 10.02 -9.76
CA GLY A 328 -9.65 11.40 -9.96
C GLY A 328 -9.46 11.91 -11.39
N TYR A 329 -9.25 11.04 -12.36
CA TYR A 329 -9.17 11.39 -13.77
C TYR A 329 -10.56 11.33 -14.42
N LEU A 330 -10.91 12.34 -15.22
CA LEU A 330 -12.13 12.35 -16.01
C LEU A 330 -11.77 12.16 -17.48
N ASN A 331 -12.39 11.18 -18.11
CA ASN A 331 -12.22 10.99 -19.55
C ASN A 331 -12.92 12.13 -20.30
N PRO A 332 -12.22 12.87 -21.17
CA PRO A 332 -12.87 13.79 -22.07
C PRO A 332 -13.75 13.00 -23.05
N SER A 333 -15.07 13.00 -22.80
CA SER A 333 -16.01 12.09 -23.45
C SER A 333 -16.59 12.70 -24.73
N ASP A 334 -15.77 12.99 -25.76
CA ASP A 334 -16.31 13.28 -27.07
C ASP A 334 -15.87 12.27 -28.13
N ALA A 335 -16.79 11.97 -29.07
CA ALA A 335 -16.61 10.98 -30.13
C ALA A 335 -15.39 11.25 -31.04
N SER A 336 -14.89 12.49 -31.05
CA SER A 336 -13.65 12.88 -31.73
C SER A 336 -12.40 12.30 -31.05
N ASP A 337 -12.42 12.13 -29.71
CA ASP A 337 -11.30 11.56 -28.98
C ASP A 337 -11.24 10.04 -29.03
N ARG A 338 -12.36 9.35 -29.29
CA ARG A 338 -12.34 7.88 -29.52
C ARG A 338 -11.56 7.47 -30.75
N LEU A 339 -11.51 8.35 -31.75
CA LEU A 339 -10.65 8.15 -32.94
C LEU A 339 -9.18 8.41 -32.63
N SER A 340 -8.89 9.29 -31.64
CA SER A 340 -7.51 9.56 -31.20
C SER A 340 -6.98 8.57 -30.17
N GLN A 341 -7.84 7.92 -29.38
CA GLN A 341 -7.46 6.89 -28.43
C GLN A 341 -7.02 5.57 -29.10
N ASN A 342 -7.42 5.32 -30.33
CA ASN A 342 -6.93 4.18 -31.12
C ASN A 342 -5.49 4.37 -31.65
N THR A 343 -4.91 5.56 -31.46
CA THR A 343 -3.48 5.81 -31.71
C THR A 343 -2.76 6.02 -30.38
N ASP A 344 -2.90 5.06 -29.47
CA ASP A 344 -2.06 4.99 -28.29
C ASP A 344 -0.61 4.75 -28.74
N SER A 345 0.08 5.85 -28.96
CA SER A 345 1.49 5.89 -29.21
C SER A 345 2.21 5.49 -27.93
N GLY A 346 2.45 4.19 -27.77
CA GLY A 346 3.45 3.71 -26.83
C GLY A 346 4.79 4.40 -27.08
N LEU A 347 5.68 4.39 -26.11
CA LEU A 347 7.04 4.96 -26.19
C LEU A 347 7.84 4.56 -27.45
N MET A 348 7.38 3.55 -28.18
CA MET A 348 7.94 3.01 -29.42
C MET A 348 7.26 3.53 -30.70
N ASN A 349 6.20 4.31 -30.62
CA ASN A 349 5.57 4.89 -31.81
C ASN A 349 6.27 6.20 -32.19
N LEU A 350 7.46 6.06 -32.74
CA LEU A 350 8.27 7.16 -33.29
C LEU A 350 7.75 7.65 -34.67
N GLY A 351 6.55 7.26 -35.05
CA GLY A 351 6.00 7.58 -36.38
C GLY A 351 6.73 6.88 -37.56
N LEU A 352 7.65 5.98 -37.27
CA LEU A 352 8.48 5.29 -38.28
C LEU A 352 7.65 4.34 -39.15
N VAL A 353 6.65 3.69 -38.56
CA VAL A 353 5.78 2.76 -39.30
C VAL A 353 4.82 3.53 -40.19
N GLU A 354 4.23 4.63 -39.68
CA GLU A 354 3.32 5.50 -40.43
C GLU A 354 4.05 6.26 -41.53
N SER A 355 5.28 6.73 -41.29
CA SER A 355 6.12 7.32 -42.33
C SER A 355 6.52 6.33 -43.43
N PHE A 356 6.63 5.05 -43.08
CA PHE A 356 6.98 3.99 -44.05
C PHE A 356 5.77 3.52 -44.85
N THR A 357 4.56 3.52 -44.30
CA THR A 357 3.31 3.13 -44.97
C THR A 357 2.63 4.26 -45.72
N GLY A 358 3.08 5.50 -45.55
CA GLY A 358 2.47 6.68 -46.19
C GLY A 358 1.16 7.16 -45.54
N GLU A 359 0.73 6.56 -44.46
CA GLU A 359 -0.43 7.00 -43.68
C GLU A 359 -0.03 8.13 -42.70
N TYR A 360 -0.13 9.36 -43.18
CA TYR A 360 0.04 10.54 -42.34
C TYR A 360 -1.31 11.02 -41.81
N ALA A 361 -1.54 10.94 -40.50
CA ALA A 361 -2.62 11.69 -39.86
C ALA A 361 -2.28 13.19 -39.89
N VAL A 362 -3.21 14.02 -40.31
CA VAL A 362 -3.01 15.49 -40.52
C VAL A 362 -2.58 16.19 -39.24
N PHE A 363 -2.85 15.60 -38.09
CA PHE A 363 -2.57 16.16 -36.76
C PHE A 363 -1.30 15.63 -36.08
N ASP A 364 -0.55 14.71 -36.66
CA ASP A 364 0.67 14.14 -36.03
C ASP A 364 1.74 15.19 -35.82
N ARG A 365 1.87 16.17 -36.71
CA ARG A 365 2.77 17.31 -36.51
C ARG A 365 2.37 18.20 -35.33
N VAL A 366 1.08 18.28 -35.00
CA VAL A 366 0.60 19.04 -33.85
C VAL A 366 0.91 18.27 -32.58
N LYS A 367 0.67 16.95 -32.55
CA LYS A 367 1.02 16.04 -31.42
C LYS A 367 2.53 16.01 -31.16
N ASP A 368 3.36 15.94 -32.20
CA ASP A 368 4.82 15.97 -32.08
C ASP A 368 5.31 17.29 -31.49
N ARG A 369 4.71 18.41 -31.91
CA ARG A 369 5.02 19.73 -31.34
C ARG A 369 4.53 19.86 -29.90
N GLU A 370 3.36 19.35 -29.59
CA GLU A 370 2.82 19.31 -28.23
C GLU A 370 3.69 18.46 -27.31
N GLY A 371 4.10 17.26 -27.74
CA GLY A 371 5.04 16.41 -27.03
C GLY A 371 6.41 17.07 -26.82
N THR A 372 6.91 17.77 -27.84
CA THR A 372 8.17 18.54 -27.74
C THR A 372 8.01 19.72 -26.78
N HIS A 373 6.89 20.42 -26.81
CA HIS A 373 6.59 21.53 -25.91
C HIS A 373 6.49 21.06 -24.45
N THR A 374 5.79 19.96 -24.22
CA THR A 374 5.66 19.34 -22.91
C THR A 374 7.03 18.92 -22.36
N THR A 375 7.90 18.33 -23.20
CA THR A 375 9.26 17.95 -22.81
C THR A 375 10.12 19.17 -22.48
N LEU A 376 10.02 20.25 -23.26
CA LEU A 376 10.71 21.51 -22.99
C LEU A 376 10.21 22.19 -21.71
N ASP A 377 8.92 22.12 -21.41
CA ASP A 377 8.35 22.67 -20.19
C ASP A 377 8.78 21.87 -18.95
N ILE A 378 8.90 20.54 -19.07
CA ILE A 378 9.53 19.68 -18.03
C ILE A 378 10.98 20.09 -17.80
N MET A 379 11.75 20.36 -18.87
CA MET A 379 13.14 20.79 -18.74
C MET A 379 13.28 22.20 -18.17
N LYS A 380 12.35 23.12 -18.46
CA LYS A 380 12.33 24.48 -17.90
C LYS A 380 11.97 24.52 -16.42
N ALA A 381 11.07 23.62 -15.99
CA ALA A 381 10.56 23.60 -14.62
C ALA A 381 10.53 22.17 -14.03
N PRO A 382 11.71 21.49 -13.87
CA PRO A 382 11.76 20.12 -13.40
C PRO A 382 11.16 19.94 -11.99
N HIS A 383 11.21 20.99 -11.17
CA HIS A 383 10.61 20.96 -9.83
C HIS A 383 9.08 20.82 -9.85
N VAL A 384 8.39 21.31 -10.89
CA VAL A 384 6.94 21.17 -11.05
C VAL A 384 6.63 19.72 -11.42
N PHE A 385 7.37 19.13 -12.35
CA PHE A 385 7.24 17.72 -12.73
C PHE A 385 7.40 16.77 -11.54
N PHE A 386 8.48 16.94 -10.74
CA PHE A 386 8.69 16.12 -9.55
C PHE A 386 7.65 16.39 -8.45
N ARG A 387 7.11 17.61 -8.35
CA ARG A 387 5.99 17.91 -7.46
C ARG A 387 4.75 17.11 -7.85
N ASP A 388 4.39 17.09 -9.14
CA ASP A 388 3.17 16.46 -9.61
C ASP A 388 3.31 14.92 -9.62
N ASN A 389 4.52 14.41 -9.89
CA ASN A 389 4.86 13.00 -9.90
C ASN A 389 6.04 12.68 -8.95
N PRO A 390 5.82 12.68 -7.62
CA PRO A 390 6.92 12.52 -6.66
C PRO A 390 7.65 11.17 -6.75
N THR A 391 7.02 10.11 -7.26
CA THR A 391 7.66 8.80 -7.44
C THR A 391 8.80 8.80 -8.45
N TYR A 392 8.79 9.69 -9.44
CA TYR A 392 9.89 9.80 -10.41
C TYR A 392 11.19 10.35 -9.78
N THR A 393 11.12 10.94 -8.58
CA THR A 393 12.33 11.30 -7.85
C THR A 393 13.20 10.10 -7.56
N LEU A 394 12.62 8.91 -7.38
CA LEU A 394 13.36 7.66 -7.15
C LEU A 394 14.27 7.30 -8.33
N ALA A 395 13.88 7.61 -9.56
CA ALA A 395 14.70 7.35 -10.75
C ALA A 395 16.05 8.10 -10.71
N VAL A 396 16.12 9.23 -9.99
CA VAL A 396 17.34 10.03 -9.82
C VAL A 396 18.02 9.67 -8.51
N THR A 397 17.27 9.59 -7.41
CA THR A 397 17.84 9.43 -6.07
C THR A 397 18.40 8.03 -5.79
N VAL A 398 17.78 6.97 -6.34
CA VAL A 398 18.29 5.59 -6.14
C VAL A 398 19.65 5.36 -6.80
N PRO A 399 19.90 5.74 -8.08
CA PRO A 399 21.24 5.64 -8.64
C PRO A 399 22.28 6.46 -7.88
N VAL A 400 21.93 7.69 -7.45
CA VAL A 400 22.84 8.53 -6.65
C VAL A 400 23.17 7.87 -5.31
N ALA A 401 22.18 7.32 -4.62
CA ALA A 401 22.42 6.59 -3.36
C ALA A 401 23.31 5.36 -3.56
N LEU A 402 23.10 4.61 -4.67
CA LEU A 402 23.96 3.49 -5.02
C LEU A 402 25.40 3.92 -5.30
N VAL A 403 25.61 5.01 -6.04
CA VAL A 403 26.95 5.54 -6.29
C VAL A 403 27.64 5.95 -4.98
N ILE A 404 26.92 6.65 -4.09
CA ILE A 404 27.46 7.04 -2.77
C ILE A 404 27.84 5.78 -1.97
N LEU A 405 27.00 4.76 -1.98
CA LEU A 405 27.26 3.50 -1.28
C LEU A 405 28.48 2.78 -1.86
N VAL A 406 28.60 2.70 -3.19
CA VAL A 406 29.77 2.09 -3.85
C VAL A 406 31.05 2.88 -3.56
N VAL A 407 30.99 4.21 -3.57
CA VAL A 407 32.15 5.06 -3.22
C VAL A 407 32.53 4.88 -1.76
N ALA A 408 31.57 4.84 -0.83
CA ALA A 408 31.82 4.59 0.59
C ALA A 408 32.46 3.21 0.83
N ILE A 409 32.08 2.21 0.04
CA ILE A 409 32.70 0.87 0.06
C ILE A 409 34.13 0.91 -0.52
N ALA A 410 34.32 1.57 -1.67
CA ALA A 410 35.58 1.62 -2.40
C ALA A 410 36.66 2.43 -1.66
N ASP A 411 36.27 3.54 -1.02
CA ASP A 411 37.15 4.36 -0.19
C ASP A 411 37.56 3.68 1.13
N GLY A 412 36.97 2.50 1.43
CA GLY A 412 37.28 1.78 2.66
C GLY A 412 36.89 2.57 3.91
N ALA A 413 35.90 3.50 3.78
CA ALA A 413 35.42 4.32 4.88
C ALA A 413 34.94 3.47 6.06
N VAL A 414 34.51 2.21 5.79
CA VAL A 414 34.21 1.20 6.82
C VAL A 414 34.62 -0.17 6.26
N PRO A 415 35.46 -0.95 6.94
CA PRO A 415 35.89 -2.26 6.46
C PRO A 415 34.70 -3.25 6.47
N ILE A 416 34.33 -3.73 5.28
CA ILE A 416 33.23 -4.69 5.10
C ILE A 416 33.67 -6.13 5.43
N ARG A 417 34.96 -6.44 5.31
CA ARG A 417 35.52 -7.79 5.51
C ARG A 417 36.67 -7.78 6.49
N TRP A 418 36.40 -8.26 7.68
CA TRP A 418 37.40 -8.51 8.70
C TRP A 418 38.36 -9.67 8.36
N GLN A 419 37.90 -10.66 7.60
CA GLN A 419 38.69 -11.83 7.23
C GLN A 419 40.00 -11.48 6.46
N GLY A 420 39.96 -10.48 5.59
CA GLY A 420 41.15 -10.04 4.86
C GLY A 420 42.27 -9.45 5.71
N LEU A 421 41.93 -8.89 6.87
CA LEU A 421 42.92 -8.35 7.83
C LEU A 421 43.58 -9.45 8.67
N CYS A 422 42.87 -10.53 8.94
CA CYS A 422 43.42 -11.72 9.62
C CYS A 422 44.34 -12.55 8.70
N GLU A 423 44.05 -12.55 7.38
CA GLU A 423 44.92 -13.15 6.38
C GLU A 423 46.22 -12.33 6.22
N ALA A 424 46.11 -10.98 6.27
CA ALA A 424 47.28 -10.10 6.27
C ALA A 424 48.19 -10.29 7.52
N LYS A 425 47.61 -10.68 8.67
CA LYS A 425 48.38 -11.04 9.88
C LYS A 425 49.31 -12.20 9.65
N SER A 426 48.83 -13.27 8.97
CA SER A 426 49.65 -14.47 8.69
C SER A 426 50.80 -14.16 7.70
N ALA A 427 50.64 -13.16 6.81
CA ALA A 427 51.64 -12.74 5.85
C ALA A 427 52.73 -11.83 6.46
N LEU A 428 52.39 -11.10 7.55
CA LEU A 428 53.27 -10.09 8.17
C LEU A 428 54.02 -10.62 9.41
N ASP A 429 53.80 -11.87 9.81
CA ASP A 429 54.46 -12.52 10.97
C ASP A 429 54.38 -11.70 12.29
N ALA A 430 53.30 -10.95 12.45
CA ALA A 430 53.13 -9.99 13.53
C ALA A 430 52.50 -10.66 14.76
N SER A 431 53.30 -10.90 15.78
CA SER A 431 52.87 -11.44 17.08
C SER A 431 51.97 -10.52 17.88
N THR A 432 51.76 -9.28 17.43
CA THR A 432 51.07 -8.23 18.19
C THR A 432 49.70 -7.87 17.65
N VAL A 433 49.24 -8.46 16.54
CA VAL A 433 47.93 -8.19 16.00
C VAL A 433 46.90 -9.13 16.62
N SER A 434 46.01 -8.59 17.41
CA SER A 434 44.86 -9.33 17.96
C SER A 434 43.76 -9.45 16.90
N CYS A 435 43.52 -10.64 16.40
CA CYS A 435 42.32 -10.95 15.59
C CYS A 435 41.12 -11.17 16.50
N GLY A 436 40.60 -10.10 17.01
CA GLY A 436 39.33 -10.10 17.74
C GLY A 436 38.15 -9.70 16.85
N SER A 437 36.98 -9.64 17.42
CA SER A 437 35.73 -9.18 16.76
C SER A 437 35.74 -7.70 16.36
N ASP A 438 36.80 -6.95 16.68
CA ASP A 438 36.89 -5.51 16.49
C ASP A 438 37.41 -5.19 15.09
N GLN A 439 36.71 -4.30 14.43
CA GLN A 439 37.05 -3.83 13.09
C GLN A 439 38.13 -2.75 13.21
N ALA A 440 39.37 -3.15 13.01
CA ALA A 440 40.51 -2.27 13.07
C ALA A 440 41.28 -2.30 11.75
N ARG A 441 41.85 -1.17 11.31
CA ARG A 441 42.83 -1.12 10.22
C ARG A 441 44.21 -1.41 10.80
N VAL A 442 44.98 -2.22 10.08
CA VAL A 442 46.40 -2.44 10.41
C VAL A 442 47.21 -1.43 9.65
N THR A 443 47.87 -0.51 10.36
CA THR A 443 48.85 0.42 9.80
C THR A 443 50.24 0.09 10.35
N GLU A 444 51.25 0.21 9.52
CA GLU A 444 52.64 0.03 9.91
C GLU A 444 53.20 1.40 10.32
N GLU A 445 53.44 1.60 11.60
CA GLU A 445 54.06 2.81 12.12
C GLU A 445 55.42 2.48 12.68
N GLY A 446 56.45 2.72 11.86
CA GLY A 446 57.84 2.35 12.14
C GLY A 446 58.07 0.82 12.11
N SER A 447 58.68 0.29 13.17
CA SER A 447 58.88 -1.18 13.32
C SER A 447 57.77 -1.88 14.10
N LYS A 448 56.66 -1.18 14.38
CA LYS A 448 55.51 -1.73 15.09
C LYS A 448 54.26 -1.68 14.21
N ILE A 449 53.59 -2.80 14.12
CA ILE A 449 52.27 -2.85 13.49
C ILE A 449 51.27 -2.37 14.51
N VAL A 450 50.68 -1.21 14.26
CA VAL A 450 49.59 -0.65 15.07
C VAL A 450 48.28 -1.04 14.42
N VAL A 451 47.46 -1.74 15.14
CA VAL A 451 46.08 -1.97 14.73
C VAL A 451 45.28 -0.71 15.04
N GLU A 452 45.17 0.16 14.06
CA GLU A 452 44.30 1.30 14.18
C GLU A 452 42.85 0.79 14.21
N GLN A 453 42.14 1.08 15.27
CA GLN A 453 40.73 0.73 15.37
C GLN A 453 40.01 1.45 14.25
N GLY A 454 39.47 0.70 13.30
CA GLY A 454 38.78 1.28 12.17
C GLY A 454 37.58 2.15 12.62
N MET A 455 37.03 2.95 11.71
CA MET A 455 35.92 3.88 11.98
C MET A 455 34.70 3.26 12.72
N MET A 456 34.65 1.97 12.90
CA MET A 456 33.66 1.31 13.74
C MET A 456 33.89 1.41 15.25
N HIS A 457 34.97 2.01 15.68
CA HIS A 457 35.07 2.45 17.07
C HIS A 457 34.09 3.60 17.37
N GLN A 458 33.54 4.23 16.32
CA GLN A 458 32.36 5.06 16.40
C GLN A 458 31.21 4.32 15.69
N PRO A 459 30.40 3.51 16.41
CA PRO A 459 29.30 2.71 15.82
C PRO A 459 28.30 3.57 15.05
N VAL A 460 28.22 4.84 15.39
CA VAL A 460 27.38 5.84 14.72
C VAL A 460 27.84 6.11 13.28
N TRP A 461 29.15 6.22 13.05
CA TRP A 461 29.69 6.64 11.74
C TRP A 461 29.47 5.57 10.65
N GLY A 462 29.71 4.30 11.00
CA GLY A 462 29.46 3.19 10.08
C GLY A 462 28.01 3.08 9.66
N THR A 463 27.10 3.14 10.64
CA THR A 463 25.65 3.11 10.38
C THR A 463 25.21 4.35 9.61
N PHE A 464 25.79 5.52 9.88
CA PHE A 464 25.51 6.74 9.13
C PHE A 464 25.83 6.58 7.65
N MET A 465 27.03 6.12 7.30
CA MET A 465 27.48 5.99 5.91
C MET A 465 26.70 4.92 5.13
N TYR A 466 26.38 3.77 5.74
CA TYR A 466 25.75 2.67 5.03
C TYR A 466 24.22 2.67 5.09
N VAL A 467 23.61 3.27 6.12
CA VAL A 467 22.15 3.24 6.31
C VAL A 467 21.56 4.64 6.17
N TYR A 468 22.03 5.60 6.97
CA TYR A 468 21.39 6.92 7.01
C TYR A 468 21.64 7.74 5.74
N MET A 469 22.85 7.72 5.22
CA MET A 469 23.19 8.50 4.03
C MET A 469 22.38 8.05 2.79
N PRO A 470 22.35 6.76 2.41
CA PRO A 470 21.48 6.29 1.33
C PRO A 470 19.98 6.52 1.63
N LEU A 471 19.54 6.30 2.88
CA LEU A 471 18.18 6.55 3.29
C LEU A 471 17.79 8.03 3.09
N TYR A 472 18.62 8.97 3.53
CA TYR A 472 18.34 10.40 3.38
C TYR A 472 18.35 10.84 1.92
N VAL A 473 19.29 10.37 1.11
CA VAL A 473 19.37 10.70 -0.32
C VAL A 473 18.10 10.26 -1.05
N ILE A 474 17.51 9.13 -0.68
CA ILE A 474 16.27 8.62 -1.27
C ILE A 474 15.05 9.28 -0.66
N VAL A 475 14.95 9.29 0.67
CA VAL A 475 13.70 9.60 1.38
C VAL A 475 13.45 11.10 1.48
N VAL A 476 14.49 11.94 1.68
CA VAL A 476 14.32 13.39 1.89
C VAL A 476 13.70 14.08 0.66
N PRO A 477 14.26 13.92 -0.57
CA PRO A 477 13.64 14.54 -1.75
C PRO A 477 12.23 14.02 -2.00
N LEU A 478 12.03 12.71 -1.87
CA LEU A 478 10.72 12.08 -2.05
C LEU A 478 9.69 12.64 -1.04
N ALA A 479 10.08 12.79 0.23
CA ALA A 479 9.22 13.34 1.28
C ALA A 479 8.85 14.81 1.00
N ILE A 480 9.82 15.63 0.55
CA ILE A 480 9.62 17.05 0.25
C ILE A 480 8.64 17.22 -0.93
N PHE A 481 8.91 16.57 -2.07
CA PHE A 481 8.06 16.70 -3.25
C PHE A 481 6.66 16.13 -3.01
N ARG A 482 6.56 15.03 -2.28
CA ARG A 482 5.27 14.47 -1.89
C ARG A 482 4.49 15.41 -0.97
N GLU A 483 5.10 15.96 0.06
CA GLU A 483 4.44 16.92 0.96
C GLU A 483 3.99 18.17 0.19
N TRP A 484 4.81 18.61 -0.78
CA TRP A 484 4.45 19.74 -1.66
C TRP A 484 3.26 19.41 -2.55
N ASN A 485 3.22 18.22 -3.14
CA ASN A 485 2.07 17.73 -3.91
C ASN A 485 0.79 17.71 -3.04
N VAL A 486 0.85 17.08 -1.87
CA VAL A 486 -0.29 17.00 -0.94
C VAL A 486 -0.78 18.38 -0.52
N ARG A 487 0.13 19.32 -0.22
CA ARG A 487 -0.24 20.69 0.13
C ARG A 487 -0.86 21.44 -1.06
N SER A 488 -0.35 21.20 -2.27
CA SER A 488 -0.91 21.80 -3.50
C SER A 488 -2.34 21.36 -3.75
N ARG A 489 -2.60 20.03 -3.63
CA ARG A 489 -3.95 19.46 -3.77
C ARG A 489 -4.90 19.96 -2.68
N ARG A 490 -4.46 20.02 -1.43
CA ARG A 490 -5.27 20.54 -0.31
C ARG A 490 -5.68 21.99 -0.47
N ARG A 491 -4.87 22.84 -1.11
CA ARG A 491 -5.23 24.24 -1.37
C ARG A 491 -6.43 24.37 -2.31
N ILE A 492 -6.66 23.38 -3.17
CA ILE A 492 -7.84 23.33 -4.04
C ILE A 492 -9.05 22.85 -3.25
N THR A 493 -8.92 21.74 -2.51
CA THR A 493 -10.07 21.13 -1.81
C THR A 493 -10.57 21.93 -0.63
N ASN A 494 -9.69 22.60 0.12
CA ASN A 494 -10.08 23.31 1.34
C ASN A 494 -11.14 24.42 1.15
N ASN A 495 -11.17 25.04 -0.03
CA ASN A 495 -12.09 26.14 -0.34
C ASN A 495 -13.14 25.74 -1.38
N LEU A 496 -13.24 24.44 -1.72
CA LEU A 496 -14.12 23.97 -2.79
C LEU A 496 -15.59 24.21 -2.42
N SER A 497 -16.02 23.80 -1.22
CA SER A 497 -17.39 23.93 -0.75
C SER A 497 -17.85 25.40 -0.70
N GLU A 498 -17.01 26.31 -0.20
CA GLU A 498 -17.31 27.74 -0.15
C GLU A 498 -17.45 28.35 -1.56
N ASN A 499 -16.54 27.99 -2.48
CA ASN A 499 -16.60 28.51 -3.85
C ASN A 499 -17.78 27.94 -4.64
N LEU A 500 -18.17 26.69 -4.42
CA LEU A 500 -19.39 26.11 -4.99
C LEU A 500 -20.64 26.81 -4.46
N ARG A 501 -20.68 27.19 -3.19
CA ARG A 501 -21.79 27.96 -2.61
C ARG A 501 -21.89 29.37 -3.21
N LYS A 502 -20.74 30.05 -3.39
CA LYS A 502 -20.70 31.35 -4.10
C LYS A 502 -21.16 31.20 -5.53
N LEU A 503 -20.75 30.13 -6.23
CA LEU A 503 -21.17 29.84 -7.60
C LEU A 503 -22.68 29.60 -7.68
N SER A 504 -23.25 28.82 -6.74
CA SER A 504 -24.70 28.63 -6.62
C SER A 504 -25.44 29.96 -6.40
N SER A 505 -24.96 30.79 -5.45
CA SER A 505 -25.57 32.06 -5.13
C SER A 505 -25.50 33.08 -6.30
N ALA A 506 -24.39 33.11 -7.05
CA ALA A 506 -24.27 33.95 -8.22
C ALA A 506 -25.22 33.49 -9.35
N ASN A 507 -25.38 32.21 -9.55
CA ASN A 507 -26.30 31.65 -10.52
C ASN A 507 -27.77 31.88 -10.11
N ASP A 508 -28.10 31.84 -8.82
CA ASP A 508 -29.41 32.13 -8.26
C ASP A 508 -29.86 33.58 -8.52
N THR A 509 -28.90 34.52 -8.65
CA THR A 509 -29.16 35.89 -9.06
C THR A 509 -29.39 36.06 -10.56
N GLY A 510 -29.45 34.97 -11.33
CA GLY A 510 -29.70 34.96 -12.78
C GLY A 510 -28.46 35.08 -13.64
N GLN A 511 -27.25 35.00 -13.08
CA GLN A 511 -26.02 34.96 -13.86
C GLN A 511 -25.88 33.61 -14.57
N THR A 512 -25.30 33.58 -15.76
CA THR A 512 -24.92 32.33 -16.41
C THR A 512 -23.83 31.64 -15.59
N LEU A 513 -23.68 30.30 -15.72
CA LEU A 513 -22.64 29.57 -15.01
C LEU A 513 -21.24 30.11 -15.32
N LEU A 514 -21.00 30.57 -16.54
CA LEU A 514 -19.74 31.20 -16.95
C LEU A 514 -19.51 32.55 -16.24
N ASP A 515 -20.52 33.41 -16.20
CA ASP A 515 -20.43 34.71 -15.52
C ASP A 515 -20.31 34.55 -14.01
N ALA A 516 -21.03 33.57 -13.45
CA ALA A 516 -20.89 33.17 -12.05
C ALA A 516 -19.46 32.72 -11.73
N THR A 517 -18.82 31.96 -12.64
CA THR A 517 -17.41 31.54 -12.49
C THR A 517 -16.47 32.74 -12.42
N ARG A 518 -16.70 33.78 -13.25
CA ARG A 518 -15.95 35.04 -13.19
C ARG A 518 -16.19 35.76 -11.86
N THR A 519 -17.45 35.90 -11.45
CA THR A 519 -17.82 36.59 -10.20
C THR A 519 -17.16 35.91 -9.00
N VAL A 520 -17.09 34.57 -9.00
CA VAL A 520 -16.41 33.79 -7.93
C VAL A 520 -14.90 34.00 -8.00
N SER A 521 -14.27 34.08 -9.19
CA SER A 521 -12.82 34.35 -9.27
C SER A 521 -12.48 35.74 -8.74
N ASP A 522 -13.31 36.73 -9.00
CA ASP A 522 -13.12 38.13 -8.54
C ASP A 522 -13.37 38.29 -7.02
N THR A 523 -14.28 37.49 -6.45
CA THR A 523 -14.70 37.59 -5.02
C THR A 523 -14.04 36.58 -4.09
N SER A 524 -13.32 35.64 -4.62
CA SER A 524 -12.59 34.62 -3.85
C SER A 524 -11.09 34.87 -3.89
N SER A 525 -10.35 34.17 -3.04
CA SER A 525 -8.91 34.28 -3.00
C SER A 525 -8.28 32.89 -2.98
N GLY A 526 -7.04 32.80 -3.47
CA GLY A 526 -6.26 31.58 -3.46
C GLY A 526 -6.36 30.79 -4.76
N LYS A 527 -5.75 29.61 -4.77
CA LYS A 527 -5.48 28.85 -5.98
C LYS A 527 -6.73 28.45 -6.78
N ILE A 528 -7.87 28.27 -6.12
CA ILE A 528 -9.11 27.91 -6.81
C ILE A 528 -9.70 29.11 -7.56
N ALA A 529 -9.52 30.34 -7.05
CA ALA A 529 -9.91 31.56 -7.75
C ALA A 529 -9.08 31.74 -9.02
N ASP A 530 -7.76 31.54 -8.95
CA ASP A 530 -6.86 31.61 -10.12
C ASP A 530 -7.26 30.56 -11.19
N GLU A 531 -7.70 29.39 -10.78
CA GLU A 531 -8.18 28.36 -11.72
C GLU A 531 -9.52 28.73 -12.34
N PHE A 532 -10.42 29.35 -11.61
CA PHE A 532 -11.69 29.85 -12.15
C PHE A 532 -11.49 31.00 -13.15
N GLU A 533 -10.53 31.89 -12.89
CA GLU A 533 -10.11 32.91 -13.85
C GLU A 533 -9.58 32.29 -15.13
N THR A 534 -8.73 31.25 -14.98
CA THR A 534 -8.16 30.49 -16.10
C THR A 534 -9.26 29.81 -16.92
N MET A 535 -10.24 29.15 -16.24
CA MET A 535 -11.40 28.55 -16.92
C MET A 535 -12.22 29.59 -17.70
N TYR A 536 -12.54 30.71 -17.06
CA TYR A 536 -13.27 31.79 -17.71
C TYR A 536 -12.55 32.30 -18.98
N ALA A 537 -11.22 32.49 -18.88
CA ALA A 537 -10.42 32.90 -20.03
C ALA A 537 -10.48 31.87 -21.17
N LYS A 538 -10.30 30.56 -20.85
CA LYS A 538 -10.32 29.48 -21.83
C LYS A 538 -11.66 29.38 -22.56
N VAL A 539 -12.78 29.51 -21.84
CA VAL A 539 -14.12 29.48 -22.44
C VAL A 539 -14.32 30.66 -23.36
N ASN A 540 -13.84 31.84 -23.00
CA ASN A 540 -13.89 33.01 -23.87
C ASN A 540 -13.02 32.87 -25.14
N TYR A 541 -11.99 32.01 -25.10
CA TYR A 541 -11.19 31.68 -26.29
C TYR A 541 -11.78 30.51 -27.12
N GLY A 542 -12.99 30.06 -26.79
CA GLY A 542 -13.74 29.10 -27.60
C GLY A 542 -13.74 27.64 -27.08
N MET A 543 -13.17 27.36 -25.91
CA MET A 543 -13.29 26.08 -25.26
C MET A 543 -14.69 25.90 -24.65
N SER A 544 -15.26 24.71 -24.66
CA SER A 544 -16.52 24.47 -23.94
C SER A 544 -16.30 24.54 -22.42
N LEU A 545 -17.30 24.98 -21.67
CA LEU A 545 -17.20 25.04 -20.21
C LEU A 545 -16.98 23.62 -19.60
N LYS A 546 -17.59 22.61 -20.19
CA LYS A 546 -17.38 21.20 -19.84
C LYS A 546 -15.90 20.78 -19.98
N GLU A 547 -15.30 21.07 -21.12
CA GLU A 547 -13.88 20.76 -21.35
C GLU A 547 -12.97 21.52 -20.38
N ALA A 548 -13.25 22.79 -20.13
CA ALA A 548 -12.49 23.60 -19.18
C ALA A 548 -12.57 23.05 -17.75
N LEU A 549 -13.75 22.56 -17.33
CA LEU A 549 -13.95 21.90 -16.03
C LEU A 549 -13.20 20.57 -15.96
N ILE A 550 -13.24 19.74 -17.01
CA ILE A 550 -12.53 18.47 -17.08
C ILE A 550 -11.01 18.70 -17.05
N GLU A 551 -10.51 19.66 -17.81
CA GLU A 551 -9.08 20.01 -17.81
C GLU A 551 -8.62 20.50 -16.43
N PHE A 552 -9.43 21.37 -15.77
CA PHE A 552 -9.18 21.79 -14.40
C PHE A 552 -9.06 20.59 -13.45
N ASN A 553 -10.00 19.64 -13.53
CA ASN A 553 -9.95 18.43 -12.71
C ASN A 553 -8.70 17.60 -13.00
N ASN A 554 -8.41 17.33 -14.28
CA ASN A 554 -7.33 16.47 -14.72
C ASN A 554 -5.92 17.03 -14.41
N LYS A 555 -5.83 18.32 -14.10
CA LYS A 555 -4.61 18.96 -13.60
C LYS A 555 -4.24 18.51 -12.17
N TYR A 556 -5.23 18.13 -11.35
CA TYR A 556 -5.03 17.84 -9.92
C TYR A 556 -5.24 16.38 -9.54
N HIS A 557 -5.98 15.60 -10.30
CA HIS A 557 -6.31 14.20 -10.02
C HIS A 557 -6.85 14.00 -8.60
N ILE A 558 -7.94 14.67 -8.26
CA ILE A 558 -8.57 14.60 -6.94
C ILE A 558 -9.94 13.93 -7.10
N PRO A 559 -10.19 12.72 -6.55
CA PRO A 559 -11.45 11.99 -6.75
C PRO A 559 -12.69 12.80 -6.37
N ARG A 560 -12.64 13.54 -5.28
CA ARG A 560 -13.71 14.41 -4.83
C ARG A 560 -14.01 15.53 -5.82
N LEU A 561 -12.97 16.18 -6.38
CA LEU A 561 -13.13 17.21 -7.41
C LEU A 561 -13.74 16.62 -8.68
N ALA A 562 -13.30 15.41 -9.07
CA ALA A 562 -13.84 14.70 -10.23
C ALA A 562 -15.36 14.45 -10.08
N ARG A 563 -15.82 13.96 -8.92
CA ARG A 563 -17.26 13.78 -8.64
C ARG A 563 -18.04 15.10 -8.77
N THR A 564 -17.50 16.18 -8.19
CA THR A 564 -18.13 17.51 -8.28
C THR A 564 -18.18 18.02 -9.72
N VAL A 565 -17.09 17.92 -10.46
CA VAL A 565 -17.02 18.36 -11.87
C VAL A 565 -17.94 17.50 -12.76
N LYS A 566 -17.98 16.17 -12.55
CA LYS A 566 -18.89 15.29 -13.29
C LYS A 566 -20.35 15.66 -13.04
N LEU A 567 -20.73 15.95 -11.79
CA LEU A 567 -22.07 16.40 -11.43
C LEU A 567 -22.43 17.72 -12.14
N ILE A 568 -21.56 18.72 -12.06
CA ILE A 568 -21.81 20.04 -12.70
C ILE A 568 -21.90 19.87 -14.22
N SER A 569 -21.01 19.08 -14.84
CA SER A 569 -21.01 18.85 -16.28
C SER A 569 -22.29 18.16 -16.75
N LYS A 570 -22.74 17.13 -16.02
CA LYS A 570 -23.98 16.42 -16.36
C LYS A 570 -25.22 17.28 -16.12
N ALA A 571 -25.26 18.07 -15.06
CA ALA A 571 -26.33 19.00 -14.80
C ALA A 571 -26.41 20.09 -15.88
N GLN A 572 -25.28 20.62 -16.36
CA GLN A 572 -25.25 21.62 -17.43
C GLN A 572 -25.77 21.04 -18.75
N GLU A 573 -25.51 19.75 -19.05
CA GLU A 573 -26.02 19.12 -20.27
C GLU A 573 -27.52 18.88 -20.23
N ALA A 574 -28.08 18.59 -19.07
CA ALA A 574 -29.41 18.01 -18.94
C ALA A 574 -30.44 18.90 -18.23
N SER A 575 -30.00 19.94 -17.49
CA SER A 575 -30.86 20.66 -16.55
C SER A 575 -31.07 22.14 -16.83
N SER A 576 -32.30 22.58 -16.65
CA SER A 576 -32.67 24.01 -16.56
C SER A 576 -32.47 24.58 -15.14
N GLN A 577 -32.29 23.74 -14.10
CA GLN A 577 -32.21 24.15 -12.69
C GLN A 577 -30.84 23.89 -12.11
N ILE A 578 -29.81 24.46 -12.70
CA ILE A 578 -28.40 24.23 -12.30
C ILE A 578 -28.08 24.79 -10.91
N THR A 579 -28.81 25.79 -10.42
CA THR A 579 -28.64 26.39 -9.10
C THR A 579 -28.79 25.37 -7.97
N ASP A 580 -29.86 24.56 -8.04
CA ASP A 580 -30.13 23.53 -7.02
C ASP A 580 -29.12 22.40 -7.05
N VAL A 581 -28.63 22.07 -8.24
CA VAL A 581 -27.54 21.09 -8.41
C VAL A 581 -26.25 21.62 -7.79
N LEU A 582 -25.89 22.89 -8.03
CA LEU A 582 -24.72 23.53 -7.42
C LEU A 582 -24.83 23.60 -5.89
N SER A 583 -26.01 23.91 -5.37
CA SER A 583 -26.29 23.93 -3.93
C SER A 583 -26.10 22.54 -3.32
N THR A 584 -26.62 21.50 -3.99
CA THR A 584 -26.44 20.11 -3.56
C THR A 584 -24.98 19.68 -3.60
N ALA A 585 -24.23 20.06 -4.64
CA ALA A 585 -22.80 19.81 -4.76
C ALA A 585 -22.01 20.51 -3.65
N ALA A 586 -22.35 21.77 -3.33
CA ALA A 586 -21.73 22.51 -2.25
C ALA A 586 -21.96 21.83 -0.89
N GLN A 587 -23.20 21.41 -0.62
CA GLN A 587 -23.55 20.70 0.63
C GLN A 587 -22.88 19.34 0.74
N SER A 588 -22.83 18.55 -0.33
CA SER A 588 -22.09 17.27 -0.35
C SER A 588 -20.60 17.49 -0.07
N SER A 589 -20.03 18.52 -0.70
CA SER A 589 -18.63 18.93 -0.49
C SER A 589 -18.38 19.36 0.97
N GLU A 590 -19.28 20.11 1.60
CA GLU A 590 -19.19 20.53 3.00
C GLU A 590 -19.23 19.34 3.96
N ASN A 591 -20.16 18.41 3.74
CA ASN A 591 -20.25 17.19 4.54
C ASN A 591 -18.95 16.35 4.48
N GLN A 592 -18.35 16.24 3.31
CA GLN A 592 -17.07 15.55 3.14
C GLN A 592 -15.91 16.32 3.82
N ASP A 593 -15.94 17.67 3.83
CA ASP A 593 -14.97 18.48 4.57
C ASP A 593 -15.04 18.20 6.07
N ASP A 594 -16.23 18.08 6.62
CA ASP A 594 -16.44 17.82 8.05
C ASP A 594 -15.93 16.43 8.44
N ILE A 595 -16.24 15.39 7.63
CA ILE A 595 -15.71 14.04 7.81
C ILE A 595 -14.16 14.03 7.76
N GLU A 596 -13.57 14.75 6.81
CA GLU A 596 -12.12 14.82 6.67
C GLU A 596 -11.46 15.59 7.83
N ARG A 597 -12.09 16.66 8.34
CA ARG A 597 -11.61 17.41 9.51
C ARG A 597 -11.62 16.53 10.76
N GLU A 598 -12.70 15.80 10.99
CA GLU A 598 -12.80 14.88 12.12
C GLU A 598 -11.73 13.79 12.04
N ARG A 599 -11.58 13.16 10.87
CA ARG A 599 -10.52 12.17 10.61
C ARG A 599 -9.13 12.73 10.92
N LYS A 600 -8.82 13.93 10.45
CA LYS A 600 -7.52 14.58 10.70
C LYS A 600 -7.28 14.85 12.18
N SER A 601 -8.31 15.27 12.90
CA SER A 601 -8.22 15.57 14.34
C SER A 601 -7.92 14.31 15.14
N ARG A 602 -8.72 13.26 14.96
CA ARG A 602 -8.55 11.98 15.68
C ARG A 602 -7.25 11.27 15.32
N THR A 603 -6.93 11.15 14.03
CA THR A 603 -5.68 10.49 13.59
C THR A 603 -4.43 11.27 13.98
N MET A 604 -4.51 12.61 14.19
CA MET A 604 -3.37 13.38 14.67
C MET A 604 -2.99 13.00 16.11
N MET A 605 -3.97 12.70 16.96
CA MET A 605 -3.73 12.21 18.32
C MET A 605 -2.93 10.90 18.30
N GLN A 606 -3.27 9.97 17.39
CA GLN A 606 -2.55 8.71 17.25
C GLN A 606 -1.09 8.91 16.79
N VAL A 607 -0.86 9.83 15.86
CA VAL A 607 0.50 10.21 15.46
C VAL A 607 1.33 10.72 16.64
N VAL A 608 0.72 11.55 17.50
CA VAL A 608 1.40 12.06 18.70
C VAL A 608 1.74 10.92 19.67
N ILE A 609 0.82 9.99 19.90
CA ILE A 609 1.06 8.80 20.76
C ILE A 609 2.23 7.99 20.22
N ILE A 610 2.27 7.67 18.92
CA ILE A 610 3.35 6.90 18.30
C ILE A 610 4.71 7.61 18.44
N ILE A 611 4.74 8.93 18.21
CA ILE A 611 5.97 9.72 18.34
C ILE A 611 6.44 9.75 19.78
N MET A 612 5.53 9.96 20.77
CA MET A 612 5.86 9.95 22.19
C MET A 612 6.36 8.58 22.65
N THR A 613 5.74 7.50 22.18
CA THR A 613 6.21 6.14 22.46
C THR A 613 7.64 5.94 21.96
N PHE A 614 7.93 6.37 20.72
CA PHE A 614 9.29 6.30 20.16
C PHE A 614 10.28 7.14 20.99
N LEU A 615 9.93 8.36 21.37
CA LEU A 615 10.80 9.22 22.17
C LEU A 615 11.07 8.63 23.56
N THR A 616 10.07 8.03 24.19
CA THR A 616 10.24 7.30 25.46
C THR A 616 11.20 6.13 25.29
N LEU A 617 11.05 5.34 24.23
CA LEU A 617 11.92 4.21 23.91
C LEU A 617 13.36 4.67 23.65
N LEU A 618 13.55 5.76 22.89
CA LEU A 618 14.85 6.37 22.63
C LEU A 618 15.51 6.84 23.95
N ALA A 619 14.75 7.48 24.84
CA ALA A 619 15.25 7.94 26.13
C ALA A 619 15.69 6.76 27.01
N VAL A 620 14.91 5.68 27.08
CA VAL A 620 15.26 4.47 27.83
C VAL A 620 16.56 3.86 27.29
N MET A 621 16.69 3.75 25.98
CA MET A 621 17.93 3.22 25.36
C MET A 621 19.14 4.11 25.56
N ALA A 622 18.97 5.42 25.54
CA ALA A 622 20.02 6.39 25.84
C ALA A 622 20.51 6.27 27.30
N ILE A 623 19.56 6.16 28.25
CA ILE A 623 19.89 5.95 29.67
C ILE A 623 20.59 4.61 29.87
N LEU A 624 20.09 3.55 29.23
CA LEU A 624 20.71 2.23 29.31
C LEU A 624 22.16 2.25 28.82
N LYS A 625 22.42 2.96 27.70
CA LYS A 625 23.79 3.13 27.20
C LYS A 625 24.67 3.87 28.22
N THR A 626 24.25 5.03 28.72
CA THR A 626 25.09 5.88 29.58
C THR A 626 25.30 5.30 30.97
N GLN A 627 24.25 4.76 31.58
CA GLN A 627 24.31 4.31 32.97
C GLN A 627 24.73 2.84 33.09
N PHE A 628 24.38 2.01 32.12
CA PHE A 628 24.62 0.58 32.20
C PHE A 628 25.88 0.15 31.45
N LEU A 629 26.02 0.48 30.14
CA LEU A 629 27.16 0.04 29.35
C LEU A 629 28.46 0.72 29.79
N ASN A 630 28.45 2.00 30.16
CA ASN A 630 29.66 2.71 30.59
C ASN A 630 30.14 2.20 31.95
N VAL A 631 29.23 1.88 32.89
CA VAL A 631 29.61 1.26 34.16
C VAL A 631 30.21 -0.13 33.94
N MET A 632 29.64 -0.91 33.01
CA MET A 632 30.17 -2.23 32.66
C MET A 632 31.54 -2.16 32.00
N ALA A 633 31.76 -1.19 31.09
CA ALA A 633 33.09 -0.94 30.49
C ALA A 633 34.13 -0.65 31.56
N GLY A 634 33.82 0.21 32.53
CA GLY A 634 34.73 0.49 33.66
C GLY A 634 35.03 -0.70 34.56
N LEU A 635 34.07 -1.61 34.76
CA LEU A 635 34.29 -2.85 35.52
C LEU A 635 35.13 -3.86 34.74
N THR A 636 34.96 -3.95 33.41
CA THR A 636 35.74 -4.82 32.54
C THR A 636 37.20 -4.37 32.45
N ASP A 637 37.46 -3.06 32.38
CA ASP A 637 38.79 -2.47 32.39
C ASP A 637 39.51 -2.68 33.72
N GLN A 638 38.80 -2.60 34.86
CA GLN A 638 39.35 -2.89 36.19
C GLN A 638 39.66 -4.40 36.32
N ALA A 639 38.84 -5.30 35.79
CA ALA A 639 39.06 -6.73 35.83
C ALA A 639 40.26 -7.18 34.95
N SER A 640 40.50 -6.49 33.82
CA SER A 640 41.60 -6.77 32.90
C SER A 640 42.93 -6.14 33.33
N GLY A 641 42.90 -5.03 34.10
CA GLY A 641 44.09 -4.33 34.58
C GLY A 641 44.68 -4.87 35.90
N GLY A 642 44.01 -5.74 36.62
CA GLY A 642 44.43 -6.30 37.88
C GLY A 642 45.06 -7.69 37.72
N GLY A 643 46.32 -7.73 37.25
CA GLY A 643 47.13 -8.91 37.32
C GLY A 643 47.46 -9.36 38.76
N GLY A 644 46.89 -10.47 39.21
CA GLY A 644 47.49 -11.22 40.32
C GLY A 644 46.72 -11.21 41.66
N GLY A 645 46.05 -12.29 41.98
CA GLY A 645 46.02 -12.88 43.33
C GLY A 645 44.99 -12.34 44.31
N GLY A 646 43.97 -13.14 44.53
CA GLY A 646 43.15 -12.96 45.74
C GLY A 646 41.81 -13.71 45.68
N GLY A 647 41.79 -14.95 46.13
CA GLY A 647 40.57 -15.72 46.36
C GLY A 647 39.71 -15.06 47.41
N GLY A 648 38.50 -14.69 47.06
CA GLY A 648 37.47 -14.22 47.98
C GLY A 648 36.12 -14.76 47.58
N ALA A 649 35.51 -15.48 48.49
CA ALA A 649 34.25 -16.20 48.32
C ALA A 649 33.10 -15.28 47.87
N GLY A 650 32.35 -15.69 46.86
CA GLY A 650 30.99 -15.22 46.60
C GLY A 650 30.78 -14.23 45.43
N GLY A 651 31.77 -14.08 44.50
CA GLY A 651 31.59 -13.28 43.31
C GLY A 651 30.98 -14.09 42.16
N ALA A 652 29.85 -13.67 41.65
CA ALA A 652 29.39 -14.10 40.32
C ALA A 652 30.50 -13.84 39.32
N SER A 653 30.98 -14.86 38.60
CA SER A 653 32.00 -14.75 37.56
C SER A 653 31.40 -13.94 36.40
N PHE A 654 31.60 -12.63 36.40
CA PHE A 654 31.29 -11.78 35.27
C PHE A 654 32.20 -12.20 34.12
N ASN A 655 31.57 -12.67 33.06
CA ASN A 655 32.32 -13.09 31.88
C ASN A 655 32.90 -11.81 31.22
N ALA A 656 34.20 -11.63 31.33
CA ALA A 656 34.97 -10.48 30.82
C ALA A 656 34.95 -10.36 29.28
N SER A 657 34.08 -11.10 28.58
CA SER A 657 34.04 -11.17 27.13
C SER A 657 32.88 -10.41 26.49
N VAL A 658 32.12 -9.60 27.24
CA VAL A 658 31.02 -8.81 26.65
C VAL A 658 31.59 -7.61 25.91
N ASN A 659 31.51 -7.61 24.59
CA ASN A 659 31.94 -6.50 23.76
C ASN A 659 30.90 -5.34 23.86
N VAL A 660 31.23 -4.34 24.66
CA VAL A 660 30.38 -3.16 24.96
C VAL A 660 30.09 -2.37 23.69
N ASP A 661 31.07 -2.24 22.78
CA ASP A 661 30.92 -1.50 21.53
C ASP A 661 29.92 -2.17 20.60
N ARG A 662 29.97 -3.51 20.50
CA ARG A 662 29.01 -4.29 19.73
C ARG A 662 27.57 -4.14 20.28
N LEU A 663 27.44 -4.13 21.61
CA LEU A 663 26.14 -3.93 22.25
C LEU A 663 25.60 -2.52 21.98
N SER A 664 26.47 -1.51 22.09
CA SER A 664 26.11 -0.12 21.75
C SER A 664 25.66 0.02 20.30
N LEU A 665 26.34 -0.64 19.37
CA LEU A 665 25.95 -0.69 17.97
C LEU A 665 24.58 -1.35 17.77
N LEU A 666 24.31 -2.48 18.44
CA LEU A 666 23.04 -3.19 18.36
C LEU A 666 21.88 -2.34 18.93
N PHE A 667 22.11 -1.61 20.01
CA PHE A 667 21.13 -0.69 20.55
C PHE A 667 20.82 0.46 19.59
N PHE A 668 21.84 1.01 18.94
CA PHE A 668 21.66 2.04 17.92
C PHE A 668 20.86 1.52 16.71
N HIS A 669 21.14 0.29 16.27
CA HIS A 669 20.35 -0.34 15.20
C HIS A 669 18.89 -0.59 15.64
N ALA A 670 18.66 -1.03 16.86
CA ALA A 670 17.31 -1.23 17.39
C ALA A 670 16.50 0.08 17.38
N VAL A 671 17.10 1.18 17.86
CA VAL A 671 16.46 2.49 17.86
C VAL A 671 16.25 3.03 16.45
N THR A 672 17.20 2.83 15.54
CA THR A 672 17.09 3.22 14.13
C THR A 672 15.95 2.47 13.42
N MET A 673 15.88 1.14 13.61
CA MET A 673 14.79 0.31 13.08
C MET A 673 13.43 0.80 13.59
N GLN A 674 13.36 1.06 14.89
CA GLN A 674 12.13 1.57 15.51
C GLN A 674 11.75 2.96 15.01
N ALA A 675 12.72 3.86 14.77
CA ALA A 675 12.49 5.18 14.18
C ALA A 675 11.84 5.08 12.79
N ILE A 676 12.36 4.18 11.95
CA ILE A 676 11.83 3.95 10.60
C ILE A 676 10.40 3.38 10.68
N LEU A 677 10.18 2.35 11.49
CA LEU A 677 8.87 1.70 11.63
C LEU A 677 7.84 2.65 12.22
N SER A 678 8.16 3.33 13.33
CA SER A 678 7.27 4.32 13.95
C SER A 678 6.92 5.46 13.00
N GLY A 679 7.90 5.94 12.22
CA GLY A 679 7.67 6.97 11.21
C GLY A 679 6.73 6.54 10.09
N LEU A 680 6.90 5.33 9.57
CA LEU A 680 6.02 4.75 8.55
C LEU A 680 4.60 4.54 9.10
N ILE A 681 4.48 3.95 10.28
CA ILE A 681 3.20 3.67 10.94
C ILE A 681 2.44 4.97 11.24
N ALA A 682 3.10 5.98 11.81
CA ALA A 682 2.50 7.29 12.09
C ALA A 682 1.94 7.95 10.83
N GLY A 683 2.67 7.90 9.72
CA GLY A 683 2.21 8.46 8.46
C GLY A 683 1.10 7.64 7.82
N TYR A 684 1.17 6.33 7.94
CA TYR A 684 0.15 5.42 7.41
C TYR A 684 -1.17 5.57 8.16
N MET A 685 -1.17 5.62 9.48
CA MET A 685 -2.36 5.87 10.30
C MET A 685 -3.01 7.21 9.97
N ARG A 686 -2.21 8.26 9.70
CA ARG A 686 -2.74 9.59 9.41
C ARG A 686 -3.42 9.72 8.06
N SER A 687 -2.85 9.14 7.02
CA SER A 687 -3.28 9.40 5.64
C SER A 687 -3.55 8.15 4.83
N GLY A 688 -3.21 6.99 5.38
CA GLY A 688 -3.31 5.68 4.80
C GLY A 688 -2.37 5.37 3.66
N LYS A 689 -1.49 6.25 3.34
CA LYS A 689 -0.47 6.04 2.31
C LYS A 689 0.89 5.94 2.98
N LEU A 690 1.58 4.79 2.84
CA LEU A 690 2.91 4.56 3.42
C LEU A 690 3.89 5.70 3.14
N ALA A 691 3.84 6.22 1.92
CA ALA A 691 4.71 7.32 1.52
C ALA A 691 4.48 8.63 2.32
N SER A 692 3.34 8.79 2.99
CA SER A 692 3.11 9.93 3.89
C SER A 692 3.88 9.82 5.21
N GLY A 693 4.35 8.60 5.55
CA GLY A 693 5.22 8.33 6.68
C GLY A 693 6.65 8.83 6.50
N LEU A 694 7.11 9.00 5.27
CA LEU A 694 8.51 9.33 4.98
C LEU A 694 9.01 10.59 5.69
N LYS A 695 8.17 11.61 5.83
CA LYS A 695 8.53 12.83 6.60
C LYS A 695 8.76 12.54 8.08
N TYR A 696 7.96 11.64 8.68
CA TYR A 696 8.15 11.24 10.08
C TYR A 696 9.38 10.35 10.22
N VAL A 697 9.64 9.47 9.24
CA VAL A 697 10.88 8.66 9.20
C VAL A 697 12.11 9.56 9.22
N VAL A 698 12.17 10.60 8.37
CA VAL A 698 13.30 11.55 8.34
C VAL A 698 13.46 12.23 9.70
N VAL A 699 12.38 12.72 10.29
CA VAL A 699 12.43 13.43 11.57
C VAL A 699 12.88 12.50 12.70
N LEU A 700 12.25 11.32 12.84
CA LEU A 700 12.56 10.39 13.93
C LEU A 700 13.95 9.77 13.79
N ALA A 701 14.37 9.43 12.56
CA ALA A 701 15.72 8.95 12.29
C ALA A 701 16.77 10.02 12.61
N THR A 702 16.50 11.29 12.28
CA THR A 702 17.41 12.40 12.62
C THR A 702 17.50 12.60 14.14
N ILE A 703 16.37 12.55 14.87
CA ILE A 703 16.35 12.63 16.34
C ILE A 703 17.14 11.46 16.95
N SER A 704 16.96 10.24 16.43
CA SER A 704 17.71 9.06 16.86
C SER A 704 19.22 9.25 16.67
N LEU A 705 19.64 9.71 15.48
CA LEU A 705 21.05 9.95 15.17
C LEU A 705 21.67 11.02 16.08
N VAL A 706 21.01 12.17 16.21
CA VAL A 706 21.48 13.29 17.05
C VAL A 706 21.58 12.88 18.52
N THR A 707 20.54 12.21 19.05
CA THR A 707 20.56 11.72 20.42
C THR A 707 21.72 10.76 20.66
N TRP A 708 21.95 9.83 19.71
CA TRP A 708 23.04 8.85 19.84
C TRP A 708 24.43 9.50 19.74
N MET A 709 24.59 10.54 18.90
CA MET A 709 25.81 11.34 18.86
C MET A 709 26.07 12.13 20.16
N MET A 710 25.00 12.58 20.84
CA MET A 710 25.12 13.31 22.12
C MET A 710 25.43 12.39 23.31
N VAL A 711 24.97 11.16 23.23
CA VAL A 711 25.14 10.15 24.28
C VAL A 711 26.47 9.39 24.12
N GLY A 712 27.11 9.54 22.97
CA GLY A 712 28.35 8.96 22.65
C GLY A 712 29.34 8.60 22.38
#